data_24e3f91cdfb8433b7d7cd6840d6bbe51
#
_entry.id   24e3f91cdfb8433b7d7cd6840d6bbe51
#
_cell.length_a   1.000
_cell.length_b   1.000
_cell.length_c   1.000
_cell.angle_alpha   90.00
_cell.angle_beta   90.00
_cell.angle_gamma   90.00
#
_symmetry.space_group_name_H-M   'P 1'
#
loop_
_entity.id
_entity.type
_entity.pdbx_description
1 polymer ?
#
loop_
_entity_poly.entity_id
_entity_poly.type
_entity_poly.pdbx_seq_one_letter_code
_entity_poly.pdbx_strand_id
1 'polypeptide(L)'
;MFTKRTLRPLMLFLIGTLLLSGVALAHAAPLRAVTALRDHTATQLLDGRVLVTGGDDASTRFYRPGAADAQAGPPLSTPRRRHTATLLLDGAVLVTGGLDAGDMALSSGERFDSLANQWRAVATPVFPRAGHTATLLADGTVLVAGGDDGAGNATATVEQYDPRQDRWTTLASLALARTGHTATLLPDGRVAVIGGRNQTSVLSSIELFDSGTGAWTTTSFDLQTPRFDHTATLRADGRIVVAGGSNRFDQPLASVEVVDPASGVTAGPALATARRGHTASLRPDGALLVAGGLGQAALEGVEALLPEAAAWTPLDPLTTPRHRHTATVLPGGAVLFVGGQTNGADAEWLVAPLGGWQTRAGLGTMRRNHTATLLRDGSVLVTGGLAGIDLLASSERYNPATDSWQAAGALKDARFGHTATLLEDGSVVVTGGVRSNSSLQSVERYDPATDAWRLVASMQSSRRGHTATLLADGDVLVIGDGEVTAQHLSASTADDSSQSAERYDPATDGWSSVAAPGAPRVEHTATLLPDGRVLVVGGNGTGLTAATAAEIYDPVADQWQTTGAMHNLRAHHTATLLPDGRVLVAGGLDPLDESFTILTTVEVFDPATDTWQAVAALPTPRQYHTATLLPHGEVLLIGGEDRSGSLTSAELYDPVGNRWRPLPGRAAGRIFHTATLLLDGRMLAVGGLGQAETLNDAFAYAPAAVVQAPTLIGAGLDAQDQVVVRGGGFRPAASAAGDATQQSATNAPLVQLRHLDSGRLFYPGQAAGALFSETAITTTLISTPALLTGPVLATVFVNGAASPAHFLTDSAPAEEKRLYLPVVVR
;
A
#
# COMPACT_ATOMS: atom_id res chain seq x y z
N MET A 1 4.11 42.97 65.69
CA MET A 1 4.95 41.95 66.35
C MET A 1 5.34 40.93 65.31
N PHE A 2 6.60 40.95 64.90
CA PHE A 2 7.51 39.87 64.50
C PHE A 2 7.07 38.99 63.29
N THR A 3 7.85 38.67 62.28
CA THR A 3 9.29 38.91 62.01
C THR A 3 9.54 38.66 60.52
N LYS A 4 10.39 39.42 59.87
CA LYS A 4 10.94 39.19 58.53
C LYS A 4 11.82 37.95 58.53
N ARG A 5 11.66 37.06 57.54
CA ARG A 5 12.71 36.15 57.12
C ARG A 5 12.96 36.31 55.62
N THR A 6 14.15 36.65 55.31
CA THR A 6 14.83 36.84 54.02
C THR A 6 14.90 35.55 53.24
N LEU A 7 14.46 35.53 51.99
CA LEU A 7 14.80 34.52 51.00
C LEU A 7 15.84 35.03 50.03
N ARG A 8 16.99 34.36 49.97
CA ARG A 8 18.01 34.50 48.94
C ARG A 8 17.51 33.97 47.60
N PRO A 9 17.91 34.59 46.47
CA PRO A 9 17.59 34.03 45.13
C PRO A 9 18.60 32.92 44.77
N LEU A 10 18.08 31.75 44.48
CA LEU A 10 18.80 30.66 43.88
C LEU A 10 18.77 30.86 42.35
N MET A 11 19.91 31.16 41.78
CA MET A 11 20.12 31.22 40.35
C MET A 11 20.07 29.79 39.78
N LEU A 12 19.02 29.43 39.10
CA LEU A 12 18.93 28.16 38.35
C LEU A 12 19.44 28.39 36.91
N PHE A 13 20.59 27.83 36.61
CA PHE A 13 21.06 27.71 35.25
C PHE A 13 20.13 26.74 34.50
N LEU A 14 19.33 27.25 33.56
CA LEU A 14 18.59 26.42 32.60
C LEU A 14 19.54 26.01 31.49
N ILE A 15 20.11 24.83 31.58
CA ILE A 15 20.74 24.17 30.45
C ILE A 15 19.61 23.68 29.56
N GLY A 16 19.40 24.36 28.45
CA GLY A 16 18.49 23.91 27.40
C GLY A 16 19.02 22.65 26.74
N THR A 17 18.62 21.50 27.22
CA THR A 17 18.68 20.27 26.45
C THR A 17 17.66 20.34 25.33
N LEU A 18 18.14 20.53 24.11
CA LEU A 18 17.37 20.28 22.89
C LEU A 18 17.02 18.78 22.88
N LEU A 19 15.81 18.45 23.34
CA LEU A 19 15.23 17.14 23.08
C LEU A 19 14.95 17.05 21.58
N LEU A 20 15.87 16.46 20.83
CA LEU A 20 15.56 15.81 19.57
C LEU A 20 14.52 14.74 19.91
N SER A 21 13.26 15.01 19.61
CA SER A 21 12.21 14.03 19.65
C SER A 21 12.52 12.98 18.58
N GLY A 22 13.23 11.93 18.98
CA GLY A 22 13.33 10.72 18.21
C GLY A 22 11.90 10.19 17.99
N VAL A 23 11.49 10.09 16.73
CA VAL A 23 10.20 9.48 16.38
C VAL A 23 10.33 8.00 16.70
N ALA A 24 9.76 7.58 17.82
CA ALA A 24 9.69 6.18 18.19
C ALA A 24 8.85 5.43 17.14
N LEU A 25 9.45 4.43 16.51
CA LEU A 25 8.75 3.49 15.62
C LEU A 25 8.04 2.47 16.51
N ALA A 26 6.71 2.44 16.45
CA ALA A 26 5.94 1.52 17.29
C ALA A 26 5.91 0.10 16.68
N HIS A 27 6.14 -0.91 17.50
CA HIS A 27 5.97 -2.33 17.15
C HIS A 27 4.51 -2.75 17.30
N ALA A 28 4.03 -3.55 16.35
CA ALA A 28 2.76 -4.26 16.50
C ALA A 28 2.94 -5.44 17.48
N ALA A 29 1.85 -5.84 18.15
CA ALA A 29 1.87 -7.01 19.02
C ALA A 29 2.34 -8.26 18.25
N PRO A 30 3.11 -9.16 18.91
CA PRO A 30 3.61 -10.37 18.27
C PRO A 30 2.45 -11.28 17.84
N LEU A 31 2.54 -11.78 16.61
CA LEU A 31 1.62 -12.78 16.07
C LEU A 31 1.84 -14.12 16.82
N ARG A 32 0.76 -14.87 17.09
CA ARG A 32 0.83 -16.11 17.86
C ARG A 32 1.70 -17.18 17.21
N ALA A 33 2.55 -17.80 18.04
CA ALA A 33 3.52 -18.80 17.66
C ALA A 33 2.89 -20.14 17.20
N VAL A 34 3.38 -20.60 16.07
CA VAL A 34 3.35 -22.02 15.66
C VAL A 34 4.83 -22.35 15.40
N THR A 35 5.35 -23.48 15.64
CA THR A 35 6.74 -23.95 15.49
C THR A 35 7.81 -23.00 14.94
N ALA A 36 9.00 -22.95 15.53
CA ALA A 36 10.10 -22.08 15.10
C ALA A 36 10.49 -22.34 13.65
N LEU A 37 10.45 -21.29 12.81
CA LEU A 37 10.87 -21.33 11.40
C LEU A 37 12.36 -21.00 11.29
N ARG A 38 13.14 -21.91 10.71
CA ARG A 38 14.58 -21.74 10.47
C ARG A 38 14.89 -21.84 8.98
N ASP A 39 15.78 -20.97 8.50
CA ASP A 39 16.33 -21.08 7.14
C ASP A 39 15.22 -21.22 6.07
N HIS A 40 14.04 -20.58 6.34
CA HIS A 40 12.89 -20.46 5.46
C HIS A 40 13.07 -19.25 4.54
N THR A 41 12.17 -19.12 3.57
CA THR A 41 12.09 -17.91 2.73
C THR A 41 10.77 -17.18 2.94
N ALA A 42 10.79 -15.87 2.72
CA ALA A 42 9.58 -15.03 2.69
C ALA A 42 9.56 -14.21 1.39
N THR A 43 8.47 -14.26 0.66
CA THR A 43 8.32 -13.58 -0.64
C THR A 43 7.01 -12.82 -0.67
N GLN A 44 7.06 -11.52 -0.93
CA GLN A 44 5.85 -10.73 -1.15
C GLN A 44 5.22 -11.12 -2.48
N LEU A 45 3.93 -11.46 -2.46
CA LEU A 45 3.14 -11.76 -3.65
C LEU A 45 2.57 -10.48 -4.24
N LEU A 46 2.11 -10.55 -5.49
CA LEU A 46 1.49 -9.44 -6.20
C LEU A 46 0.17 -8.97 -5.54
N ASP A 47 -0.52 -9.85 -4.82
CA ASP A 47 -1.74 -9.54 -4.06
C ASP A 47 -1.48 -8.93 -2.67
N GLY A 48 -0.23 -8.59 -2.37
CA GLY A 48 0.20 -7.98 -1.11
C GLY A 48 0.44 -8.96 0.05
N ARG A 49 0.06 -10.24 -0.09
CA ARG A 49 0.40 -11.27 0.90
C ARG A 49 1.90 -11.54 0.91
N VAL A 50 2.40 -12.02 2.05
CA VAL A 50 3.77 -12.55 2.15
C VAL A 50 3.70 -14.07 2.26
N LEU A 51 4.25 -14.74 1.25
CA LEU A 51 4.39 -16.19 1.19
C LEU A 51 5.64 -16.60 1.96
N VAL A 52 5.49 -17.37 3.02
CA VAL A 52 6.60 -17.96 3.80
C VAL A 52 6.63 -19.45 3.53
N THR A 53 7.79 -19.95 3.10
CA THR A 53 7.90 -21.37 2.69
C THR A 53 9.11 -22.05 3.29
N GLY A 54 8.93 -23.35 3.60
CA GLY A 54 9.99 -24.23 4.06
C GLY A 54 10.48 -23.90 5.46
N GLY A 55 11.69 -24.27 5.73
CA GLY A 55 12.30 -24.32 7.06
C GLY A 55 12.55 -25.76 7.46
N ASP A 56 12.19 -26.13 8.69
CA ASP A 56 12.38 -27.51 9.17
C ASP A 56 11.34 -28.50 8.58
N ASP A 57 10.32 -28.01 7.87
CA ASP A 57 9.26 -28.80 7.26
C ASP A 57 8.89 -28.33 5.84
N ALA A 58 7.85 -28.89 5.24
CA ALA A 58 7.31 -28.50 3.94
C ALA A 58 6.23 -27.43 4.05
N SER A 59 6.03 -26.82 5.21
CA SER A 59 4.91 -25.90 5.42
C SER A 59 5.01 -24.63 4.56
N THR A 60 3.83 -24.14 4.20
CA THR A 60 3.66 -22.85 3.54
C THR A 60 2.67 -22.03 4.34
N ARG A 61 2.96 -20.76 4.51
CA ARG A 61 2.11 -19.82 5.26
C ARG A 61 1.98 -18.51 4.52
N PHE A 62 0.80 -17.91 4.63
CA PHE A 62 0.56 -16.55 4.14
C PHE A 62 0.40 -15.60 5.32
N TYR A 63 1.18 -14.55 5.32
CA TYR A 63 0.97 -13.40 6.18
C TYR A 63 0.25 -12.33 5.37
N ARG A 64 -0.92 -11.90 5.85
CA ARG A 64 -1.67 -10.80 5.23
C ARG A 64 -1.49 -9.55 6.05
N PRO A 65 -1.30 -8.39 5.42
CA PRO A 65 -1.46 -7.14 6.10
C PRO A 65 -2.84 -7.09 6.79
N GLY A 66 -2.87 -6.82 8.10
CA GLY A 66 -4.11 -6.74 8.88
C GLY A 66 -4.65 -8.05 9.49
N ALA A 67 -4.08 -9.22 9.17
CA ALA A 67 -4.45 -10.46 9.84
C ALA A 67 -3.66 -10.66 11.15
N ALA A 68 -4.35 -11.10 12.19
CA ALA A 68 -3.72 -11.42 13.48
C ALA A 68 -2.91 -12.73 13.44
N ASP A 69 -3.20 -13.61 12.49
CA ASP A 69 -2.59 -14.95 12.38
C ASP A 69 -2.16 -15.24 10.94
N ALA A 70 -1.14 -16.08 10.80
CA ALA A 70 -0.72 -16.61 9.51
C ALA A 70 -1.73 -17.65 9.01
N GLN A 71 -2.11 -17.56 7.75
CA GLN A 71 -2.96 -18.54 7.09
C GLN A 71 -2.12 -19.68 6.52
N ALA A 72 -2.49 -20.94 6.77
CA ALA A 72 -1.83 -22.09 6.16
C ALA A 72 -2.06 -22.11 4.64
N GLY A 73 -0.99 -22.38 3.88
CA GLY A 73 -1.02 -22.61 2.45
C GLY A 73 -0.82 -24.08 2.07
N PRO A 74 -0.88 -24.41 0.77
CA PRO A 74 -0.56 -25.75 0.30
C PRO A 74 0.93 -26.06 0.58
N PRO A 75 1.28 -27.24 1.11
CA PRO A 75 2.66 -27.56 1.44
C PRO A 75 3.51 -27.77 0.17
N LEU A 76 4.82 -27.55 0.30
CA LEU A 76 5.79 -28.01 -0.68
C LEU A 76 5.77 -29.53 -0.79
N SER A 77 6.15 -30.08 -1.93
CA SER A 77 6.28 -31.53 -2.12
C SER A 77 7.48 -32.12 -1.35
N THR A 78 8.51 -31.29 -1.12
CA THR A 78 9.72 -31.69 -0.41
C THR A 78 10.07 -30.65 0.65
N PRO A 79 10.25 -31.06 1.94
CA PRO A 79 10.78 -30.18 2.95
C PRO A 79 12.12 -29.60 2.52
N ARG A 80 12.32 -28.32 2.73
CA ARG A 80 13.58 -27.67 2.34
C ARG A 80 13.93 -26.47 3.19
N ARG A 81 15.18 -26.32 3.54
CA ARG A 81 15.76 -25.17 4.20
C ARG A 81 16.99 -24.66 3.46
N ARG A 82 17.41 -23.41 3.66
CA ARG A 82 18.50 -22.78 2.91
C ARG A 82 18.29 -22.83 1.39
N HIS A 83 17.03 -22.86 0.97
CA HIS A 83 16.60 -22.75 -0.42
C HIS A 83 16.43 -21.26 -0.78
N THR A 84 16.24 -20.98 -2.06
CA THR A 84 15.85 -19.64 -2.51
C THR A 84 14.38 -19.62 -2.96
N ALA A 85 13.71 -18.49 -2.79
CA ALA A 85 12.39 -18.22 -3.34
C ALA A 85 12.41 -16.91 -4.12
N THR A 86 12.07 -16.98 -5.39
CA THR A 86 12.13 -15.83 -6.31
C THR A 86 10.77 -15.57 -6.90
N LEU A 87 10.23 -14.34 -6.70
CA LEU A 87 9.02 -13.89 -7.40
C LEU A 87 9.35 -13.70 -8.88
N LEU A 88 8.61 -14.42 -9.73
CA LEU A 88 8.73 -14.35 -11.18
C LEU A 88 7.86 -13.21 -11.75
N LEU A 89 8.13 -12.81 -13.00
CA LEU A 89 7.40 -11.73 -13.66
C LEU A 89 5.90 -12.01 -13.85
N ASP A 90 5.50 -13.28 -13.89
CA ASP A 90 4.09 -13.69 -13.99
C ASP A 90 3.37 -13.81 -12.62
N GLY A 91 4.04 -13.39 -11.53
CA GLY A 91 3.49 -13.45 -10.18
C GLY A 91 3.59 -14.80 -9.49
N ALA A 92 4.12 -15.82 -10.15
CA ALA A 92 4.45 -17.09 -9.50
C ALA A 92 5.74 -16.98 -8.68
N VAL A 93 5.93 -17.88 -7.71
CA VAL A 93 7.17 -17.94 -6.91
C VAL A 93 7.94 -19.22 -7.25
N LEU A 94 9.16 -19.07 -7.72
CA LEU A 94 10.09 -20.19 -7.93
C LEU A 94 10.83 -20.47 -6.62
N VAL A 95 10.73 -21.68 -6.13
CA VAL A 95 11.55 -22.21 -5.03
C VAL A 95 12.52 -23.23 -5.59
N THR A 96 13.83 -23.09 -5.31
CA THR A 96 14.84 -24.02 -5.84
C THR A 96 15.91 -24.37 -4.83
N GLY A 97 16.41 -25.60 -4.94
CA GLY A 97 17.49 -26.14 -4.08
C GLY A 97 17.13 -26.23 -2.61
N GLY A 98 18.11 -26.02 -1.78
CA GLY A 98 18.04 -26.13 -0.31
C GLY A 98 18.52 -27.48 0.19
N LEU A 99 18.40 -27.69 1.51
CA LEU A 99 18.68 -28.96 2.18
C LEU A 99 17.36 -29.66 2.52
N ASP A 100 17.30 -30.95 2.34
CA ASP A 100 16.20 -31.79 2.81
C ASP A 100 16.30 -32.06 4.33
N ALA A 101 15.40 -32.88 4.85
CA ALA A 101 15.39 -33.27 6.27
C ALA A 101 16.63 -34.10 6.70
N GLY A 102 17.37 -34.65 5.74
CA GLY A 102 18.61 -35.40 5.95
C GLY A 102 19.88 -34.58 5.73
N ASP A 103 19.77 -33.26 5.62
CA ASP A 103 20.88 -32.34 5.30
C ASP A 103 21.52 -32.55 3.92
N MET A 104 20.81 -33.20 2.99
CA MET A 104 21.28 -33.39 1.62
C MET A 104 20.85 -32.25 0.73
N ALA A 105 21.74 -31.72 -0.07
CA ALA A 105 21.43 -30.68 -1.02
C ALA A 105 20.48 -31.17 -2.14
N LEU A 106 19.45 -30.38 -2.40
CA LEU A 106 18.43 -30.71 -3.39
C LEU A 106 18.79 -30.14 -4.77
N SER A 107 18.53 -30.95 -5.83
CA SER A 107 18.50 -30.52 -7.21
C SER A 107 17.06 -30.32 -7.72
N SER A 108 16.07 -30.13 -6.86
CA SER A 108 14.68 -29.95 -7.26
C SER A 108 14.23 -28.51 -7.08
N GLY A 109 13.24 -28.12 -7.87
CA GLY A 109 12.54 -26.86 -7.72
C GLY A 109 11.02 -27.02 -7.82
N GLU A 110 10.31 -26.09 -7.25
CA GLU A 110 8.85 -26.02 -7.29
C GLU A 110 8.42 -24.58 -7.59
N ARG A 111 7.31 -24.43 -8.29
CA ARG A 111 6.72 -23.15 -8.63
C ARG A 111 5.35 -23.03 -8.00
N PHE A 112 5.14 -21.97 -7.23
CA PHE A 112 3.87 -21.63 -6.65
C PHE A 112 3.06 -20.75 -7.61
N ASP A 113 1.88 -21.19 -7.98
CA ASP A 113 0.88 -20.41 -8.70
C ASP A 113 -0.04 -19.74 -7.67
N SER A 114 0.04 -18.43 -7.54
CA SER A 114 -0.70 -17.66 -6.54
C SER A 114 -2.21 -17.60 -6.81
N LEU A 115 -2.63 -17.74 -8.08
CA LEU A 115 -4.03 -17.76 -8.50
C LEU A 115 -4.67 -19.12 -8.25
N ALA A 116 -3.98 -20.20 -8.69
CA ALA A 116 -4.43 -21.55 -8.46
C ALA A 116 -4.22 -22.02 -7.02
N ASN A 117 -3.45 -21.27 -6.23
CA ASN A 117 -3.02 -21.63 -4.87
C ASN A 117 -2.41 -23.04 -4.81
N GLN A 118 -1.50 -23.35 -5.73
CA GLN A 118 -0.91 -24.68 -5.89
C GLN A 118 0.59 -24.63 -6.19
N TRP A 119 1.31 -25.63 -5.71
CA TRP A 119 2.68 -25.90 -6.08
C TRP A 119 2.74 -26.87 -7.28
N ARG A 120 3.68 -26.64 -8.18
CA ARG A 120 4.01 -27.53 -9.29
C ARG A 120 5.51 -27.74 -9.35
N ALA A 121 5.95 -28.96 -9.58
CA ALA A 121 7.36 -29.24 -9.85
C ALA A 121 7.78 -28.53 -11.14
N VAL A 122 9.01 -28.04 -11.18
CA VAL A 122 9.65 -27.48 -12.38
C VAL A 122 10.76 -28.43 -12.89
N ALA A 123 11.28 -28.16 -14.07
CA ALA A 123 12.44 -28.86 -14.59
C ALA A 123 13.57 -28.91 -13.55
N THR A 124 14.29 -30.01 -13.50
CA THR A 124 15.32 -30.27 -12.50
C THR A 124 16.62 -29.54 -12.85
N PRO A 125 17.20 -28.71 -11.97
CA PRO A 125 18.54 -28.18 -12.13
C PRO A 125 19.57 -29.28 -12.10
N VAL A 126 20.69 -29.08 -12.78
CA VAL A 126 21.76 -30.09 -12.89
C VAL A 126 22.50 -30.28 -11.59
N PHE A 127 22.72 -29.20 -10.84
CA PHE A 127 23.56 -29.23 -9.66
C PHE A 127 22.71 -29.07 -8.36
N PRO A 128 22.76 -30.08 -7.47
CA PRO A 128 22.19 -29.93 -6.13
C PRO A 128 22.93 -28.83 -5.36
N ARG A 129 22.20 -27.98 -4.67
CA ARG A 129 22.81 -26.86 -3.92
C ARG A 129 21.93 -26.31 -2.81
N ALA A 130 22.58 -25.81 -1.75
CA ALA A 130 21.97 -25.03 -0.69
C ALA A 130 22.78 -23.76 -0.44
N GLY A 131 22.19 -22.73 0.17
CA GLY A 131 22.88 -21.48 0.46
C GLY A 131 23.44 -20.78 -0.79
N HIS A 132 22.83 -21.00 -1.93
CA HIS A 132 23.08 -20.33 -3.20
C HIS A 132 22.30 -19.02 -3.27
N THR A 133 22.61 -18.19 -4.25
CA THR A 133 21.79 -17.01 -4.58
C THR A 133 20.95 -17.25 -5.81
N ALA A 134 19.74 -16.68 -5.86
CA ALA A 134 18.87 -16.68 -7.02
C ALA A 134 18.45 -15.24 -7.33
N THR A 135 18.75 -14.77 -8.52
CA THR A 135 18.51 -13.38 -8.94
C THR A 135 17.66 -13.36 -10.20
N LEU A 136 16.48 -12.70 -10.12
CA LEU A 136 15.63 -12.46 -11.29
C LEU A 136 16.33 -11.44 -12.19
N LEU A 137 16.57 -11.81 -13.44
CA LEU A 137 17.17 -10.95 -14.45
C LEU A 137 16.10 -10.13 -15.19
N ALA A 138 16.54 -9.10 -15.90
CA ALA A 138 15.65 -8.21 -16.65
C ALA A 138 14.85 -8.90 -17.78
N ASP A 139 15.37 -10.00 -18.31
CA ASP A 139 14.69 -10.82 -19.33
C ASP A 139 13.68 -11.82 -18.75
N GLY A 140 13.49 -11.81 -17.42
CA GLY A 140 12.58 -12.70 -16.71
C GLY A 140 13.14 -14.08 -16.38
N THR A 141 14.37 -14.36 -16.71
CA THR A 141 15.06 -15.59 -16.30
C THR A 141 15.64 -15.44 -14.90
N VAL A 142 15.94 -16.54 -14.21
CA VAL A 142 16.53 -16.54 -12.87
C VAL A 142 17.94 -17.09 -12.89
N LEU A 143 18.90 -16.26 -12.51
CA LEU A 143 20.31 -16.63 -12.35
C LEU A 143 20.51 -17.28 -10.99
N VAL A 144 21.01 -18.51 -10.93
CA VAL A 144 21.31 -19.24 -9.70
C VAL A 144 22.82 -19.49 -9.63
N ALA A 145 23.47 -18.98 -8.60
CA ALA A 145 24.94 -18.98 -8.53
C ALA A 145 25.46 -19.50 -7.18
N GLY A 146 26.51 -20.30 -7.23
CA GLY A 146 27.23 -20.77 -6.07
C GLY A 146 26.40 -21.68 -5.13
N GLY A 147 26.64 -21.56 -3.84
CA GLY A 147 26.08 -22.41 -2.79
C GLY A 147 27.03 -23.52 -2.34
N ASP A 148 26.49 -24.51 -1.64
CA ASP A 148 27.24 -25.70 -1.21
C ASP A 148 26.43 -26.99 -1.47
N ASP A 149 27.11 -28.14 -1.41
CA ASP A 149 26.57 -29.48 -1.69
C ASP A 149 25.87 -30.11 -0.46
N GLY A 150 25.65 -29.38 0.62
CA GLY A 150 25.11 -29.88 1.88
C GLY A 150 26.19 -30.46 2.82
N ALA A 151 27.29 -30.99 2.29
CA ALA A 151 28.44 -31.39 3.09
C ALA A 151 29.41 -30.24 3.43
N GLY A 152 29.07 -29.02 2.97
CA GLY A 152 29.85 -27.81 3.19
C GLY A 152 30.88 -27.50 2.11
N ASN A 153 30.89 -28.24 1.00
CA ASN A 153 31.78 -27.96 -0.13
C ASN A 153 31.13 -26.90 -1.03
N ALA A 154 31.69 -25.70 -1.00
CA ALA A 154 31.20 -24.61 -1.85
C ALA A 154 31.40 -24.95 -3.34
N THR A 155 30.45 -24.53 -4.18
CA THR A 155 30.47 -24.68 -5.62
C THR A 155 30.63 -23.36 -6.34
N ALA A 156 31.23 -23.39 -7.53
CA ALA A 156 31.32 -22.26 -8.45
C ALA A 156 30.27 -22.34 -9.57
N THR A 157 29.46 -23.38 -9.61
CA THR A 157 28.53 -23.62 -10.70
C THR A 157 27.42 -22.55 -10.75
N VAL A 158 27.03 -22.22 -11.97
CA VAL A 158 25.98 -21.23 -12.26
C VAL A 158 24.99 -21.84 -13.24
N GLU A 159 23.71 -21.65 -12.96
CA GLU A 159 22.62 -22.08 -13.84
C GLU A 159 21.62 -20.94 -14.02
N GLN A 160 20.95 -20.94 -15.12
CA GLN A 160 19.86 -20.00 -15.44
C GLN A 160 18.58 -20.78 -15.70
N TYR A 161 17.52 -20.39 -15.06
CA TYR A 161 16.18 -20.92 -15.26
C TYR A 161 15.35 -20.00 -16.16
N ASP A 162 14.79 -20.54 -17.26
CA ASP A 162 13.79 -19.86 -18.08
C ASP A 162 12.39 -20.35 -17.68
N PRO A 163 11.58 -19.53 -17.00
CA PRO A 163 10.24 -19.93 -16.57
C PRO A 163 9.22 -20.09 -17.70
N ARG A 164 9.50 -19.54 -18.91
CA ARG A 164 8.66 -19.68 -20.10
C ARG A 164 8.81 -21.04 -20.78
N GLN A 165 10.03 -21.58 -20.73
CA GLN A 165 10.37 -22.88 -21.34
C GLN A 165 10.42 -23.98 -20.29
N ASP A 166 10.28 -23.66 -18.99
CA ASP A 166 10.56 -24.58 -17.88
C ASP A 166 11.90 -25.31 -18.07
N ARG A 167 12.96 -24.53 -18.28
CA ARG A 167 14.26 -25.11 -18.67
C ARG A 167 15.40 -24.47 -17.90
N TRP A 168 16.35 -25.32 -17.48
CA TRP A 168 17.64 -24.93 -16.93
C TRP A 168 18.73 -24.95 -17.98
N THR A 169 19.63 -23.99 -17.93
CA THR A 169 20.82 -23.89 -18.76
C THR A 169 22.04 -23.66 -17.88
N THR A 170 23.05 -24.50 -17.99
CA THR A 170 24.32 -24.27 -17.28
C THR A 170 25.08 -23.14 -17.96
N LEU A 171 25.55 -22.19 -17.18
CA LEU A 171 26.33 -21.05 -17.65
C LEU A 171 27.82 -21.20 -17.25
N ALA A 172 28.61 -20.20 -17.66
CA ALA A 172 29.99 -20.07 -17.20
C ALA A 172 30.03 -19.98 -15.67
N SER A 173 30.94 -20.70 -15.04
CA SER A 173 31.08 -20.74 -13.58
C SER A 173 31.73 -19.45 -13.04
N LEU A 174 31.47 -19.16 -11.76
CA LEU A 174 32.24 -18.19 -10.98
C LEU A 174 33.73 -18.52 -10.98
N ALA A 175 34.60 -17.54 -10.89
CA ALA A 175 36.03 -17.76 -10.78
C ALA A 175 36.41 -18.48 -9.46
N LEU A 176 35.66 -18.22 -8.40
CA LEU A 176 35.85 -18.84 -7.08
C LEU A 176 34.53 -19.47 -6.58
N ALA A 177 34.64 -20.75 -6.16
CA ALA A 177 33.52 -21.39 -5.46
C ALA A 177 33.17 -20.61 -4.18
N ARG A 178 31.87 -20.45 -3.89
CA ARG A 178 31.43 -19.67 -2.76
C ARG A 178 30.06 -20.04 -2.24
N THR A 179 29.87 -19.97 -0.91
CA THR A 179 28.62 -20.03 -0.18
C THR A 179 28.56 -18.87 0.84
N GLY A 180 27.38 -18.48 1.30
CA GLY A 180 27.22 -17.33 2.19
C GLY A 180 27.65 -15.98 1.57
N HIS A 181 27.63 -15.90 0.26
CA HIS A 181 27.84 -14.69 -0.54
C HIS A 181 26.51 -13.98 -0.80
N THR A 182 26.59 -12.77 -1.31
CA THR A 182 25.41 -12.03 -1.80
C THR A 182 25.46 -11.85 -3.31
N ALA A 183 24.28 -11.77 -3.95
CA ALA A 183 24.15 -11.41 -5.36
C ALA A 183 23.18 -10.25 -5.51
N THR A 184 23.60 -9.19 -6.16
CA THR A 184 22.84 -7.93 -6.31
C THR A 184 22.73 -7.56 -7.78
N LEU A 185 21.49 -7.46 -8.28
CA LEU A 185 21.22 -6.95 -9.62
C LEU A 185 21.49 -5.44 -9.66
N LEU A 186 22.34 -5.01 -10.57
CA LEU A 186 22.71 -3.61 -10.77
C LEU A 186 21.77 -2.90 -11.75
N PRO A 187 21.68 -1.55 -11.73
CA PRO A 187 20.86 -0.79 -12.65
C PRO A 187 21.20 -1.02 -14.14
N ASP A 188 22.43 -1.34 -14.44
CA ASP A 188 22.88 -1.65 -15.80
C ASP A 188 22.60 -3.09 -16.26
N GLY A 189 21.95 -3.91 -15.44
CA GLY A 189 21.56 -5.29 -15.71
C GLY A 189 22.60 -6.33 -15.38
N ARG A 190 23.79 -5.94 -14.91
CA ARG A 190 24.77 -6.87 -14.37
C ARG A 190 24.38 -7.37 -12.98
N VAL A 191 24.90 -8.53 -12.58
CA VAL A 191 24.74 -9.06 -11.22
C VAL A 191 26.08 -9.04 -10.51
N ALA A 192 26.16 -8.33 -9.38
CA ALA A 192 27.34 -8.30 -8.53
C ALA A 192 27.27 -9.43 -7.49
N VAL A 193 28.21 -10.36 -7.52
CA VAL A 193 28.38 -11.42 -6.52
C VAL A 193 29.54 -11.05 -5.62
N ILE A 194 29.24 -10.91 -4.29
CA ILE A 194 30.17 -10.28 -3.36
C ILE A 194 30.50 -11.24 -2.20
N GLY A 195 31.78 -11.40 -1.89
CA GLY A 195 32.29 -12.11 -0.73
C GLY A 195 31.89 -13.59 -0.68
N GLY A 196 31.54 -14.07 0.52
CA GLY A 196 31.27 -15.47 0.78
C GLY A 196 32.49 -16.23 1.31
N ARG A 197 32.37 -17.55 1.36
CA ARG A 197 33.49 -18.42 1.75
C ARG A 197 33.52 -19.70 0.91
N ASN A 198 34.69 -20.32 0.83
CA ASN A 198 34.89 -21.68 0.34
C ASN A 198 35.59 -22.53 1.39
N GLN A 199 36.05 -23.70 0.99
CA GLN A 199 36.74 -24.67 1.88
C GLN A 199 38.05 -24.12 2.47
N THR A 200 38.70 -23.15 1.80
CA THR A 200 40.05 -22.69 2.13
C THR A 200 40.10 -21.26 2.68
N SER A 201 39.12 -20.44 2.36
CA SER A 201 39.16 -19.00 2.67
C SER A 201 37.79 -18.33 2.77
N VAL A 202 37.74 -17.21 3.50
CA VAL A 202 36.70 -16.20 3.39
C VAL A 202 37.10 -15.20 2.33
N LEU A 203 36.20 -14.89 1.43
CA LEU A 203 36.43 -14.14 0.21
C LEU A 203 36.18 -12.63 0.39
N SER A 204 37.07 -11.84 -0.22
CA SER A 204 36.86 -10.41 -0.44
C SER A 204 36.43 -10.08 -1.86
N SER A 205 36.59 -11.03 -2.78
CA SER A 205 36.41 -10.82 -4.22
C SER A 205 34.97 -10.46 -4.61
N ILE A 206 34.87 -9.64 -5.64
CA ILE A 206 33.63 -9.23 -6.28
C ILE A 206 33.67 -9.70 -7.73
N GLU A 207 32.66 -10.45 -8.17
CA GLU A 207 32.49 -10.90 -9.54
C GLU A 207 31.20 -10.31 -10.14
N LEU A 208 31.29 -9.83 -11.38
CA LEU A 208 30.17 -9.24 -12.10
C LEU A 208 29.74 -10.18 -13.24
N PHE A 209 28.48 -10.56 -13.25
CA PHE A 209 27.87 -11.28 -14.35
C PHE A 209 27.17 -10.30 -15.29
N ASP A 210 27.48 -10.36 -16.56
CA ASP A 210 26.81 -9.63 -17.62
C ASP A 210 25.75 -10.55 -18.29
N SER A 211 24.49 -10.24 -18.07
CA SER A 211 23.35 -11.03 -18.58
C SER A 211 23.21 -10.95 -20.11
N GLY A 212 23.74 -9.91 -20.76
CA GLY A 212 23.70 -9.74 -22.21
C GLY A 212 24.70 -10.63 -22.94
N THR A 213 25.88 -10.87 -22.33
CA THR A 213 26.96 -11.67 -22.91
C THR A 213 27.10 -13.05 -22.26
N GLY A 214 26.50 -13.28 -21.09
CA GLY A 214 26.66 -14.50 -20.29
C GLY A 214 28.05 -14.66 -19.65
N ALA A 215 28.85 -13.59 -19.61
CA ALA A 215 30.21 -13.60 -19.14
C ALA A 215 30.39 -13.12 -17.71
N TRP A 216 31.40 -13.67 -17.01
CA TRP A 216 31.82 -13.17 -15.69
C TRP A 216 33.09 -12.31 -15.84
N THR A 217 33.13 -11.25 -15.04
CA THR A 217 34.30 -10.37 -14.92
C THR A 217 34.61 -10.19 -13.44
N THR A 218 35.82 -10.50 -13.01
CA THR A 218 36.30 -10.14 -11.66
C THR A 218 36.69 -8.68 -11.63
N THR A 219 36.24 -7.94 -10.62
CA THR A 219 36.61 -6.54 -10.46
C THR A 219 38.11 -6.37 -10.15
N SER A 220 38.68 -5.21 -10.45
CA SER A 220 40.05 -4.86 -10.10
C SER A 220 40.20 -4.42 -8.63
N PHE A 221 39.09 -4.42 -7.88
CA PHE A 221 39.04 -4.06 -6.46
C PHE A 221 38.21 -5.10 -5.68
N ASP A 222 38.55 -5.28 -4.44
CA ASP A 222 37.99 -6.24 -3.50
C ASP A 222 37.40 -5.52 -2.27
N LEU A 223 36.58 -6.21 -1.46
CA LEU A 223 36.26 -5.76 -0.11
C LEU A 223 37.57 -5.60 0.73
N GLN A 224 37.63 -4.60 1.55
CA GLN A 224 38.73 -4.39 2.49
C GLN A 224 38.76 -5.48 3.57
N THR A 225 37.57 -5.99 3.96
CA THR A 225 37.42 -7.07 4.94
C THR A 225 36.73 -8.25 4.29
N PRO A 226 37.43 -9.41 4.11
CA PRO A 226 36.78 -10.64 3.65
C PRO A 226 35.63 -11.03 4.58
N ARG A 227 34.49 -11.39 4.02
CA ARG A 227 33.25 -11.65 4.80
C ARG A 227 32.30 -12.62 4.14
N PHE A 228 31.53 -13.35 4.98
CA PHE A 228 30.42 -14.19 4.58
C PHE A 228 29.23 -13.96 5.53
N ASP A 229 28.01 -14.41 5.16
CA ASP A 229 26.77 -14.18 5.91
C ASP A 229 26.53 -12.68 6.22
N HIS A 230 26.98 -11.82 5.33
CA HIS A 230 26.76 -10.38 5.33
C HIS A 230 25.52 -10.03 4.50
N THR A 231 25.06 -8.79 4.61
CA THR A 231 24.05 -8.26 3.72
C THR A 231 24.67 -7.30 2.70
N ALA A 232 24.13 -7.29 1.47
CA ALA A 232 24.51 -6.33 0.44
C ALA A 232 23.22 -5.70 -0.11
N THR A 233 23.09 -4.39 0.05
CA THR A 233 21.89 -3.64 -0.33
C THR A 233 22.24 -2.55 -1.32
N LEU A 234 21.66 -2.62 -2.51
CA LEU A 234 21.80 -1.57 -3.51
C LEU A 234 21.01 -0.34 -3.09
N ARG A 235 21.68 0.80 -3.04
CA ARG A 235 21.06 2.11 -2.84
C ARG A 235 20.66 2.70 -4.19
N ALA A 236 19.85 3.67 -4.15
CA ALA A 236 19.37 4.33 -5.35
C ALA A 236 20.44 5.19 -6.06
N ASP A 237 21.50 5.53 -5.39
CA ASP A 237 22.70 6.14 -6.00
C ASP A 237 23.56 5.13 -6.78
N GLY A 238 23.10 3.86 -6.92
CA GLY A 238 23.79 2.79 -7.63
C GLY A 238 24.90 2.11 -6.81
N ARG A 239 25.15 2.53 -5.58
CA ARG A 239 26.16 1.93 -4.69
C ARG A 239 25.55 0.82 -3.85
N ILE A 240 26.37 -0.19 -3.53
CA ILE A 240 25.97 -1.31 -2.69
C ILE A 240 26.53 -1.14 -1.28
N VAL A 241 25.68 -1.14 -0.28
CA VAL A 241 26.09 -1.16 1.13
C VAL A 241 26.24 -2.60 1.58
N VAL A 242 27.46 -3.00 1.91
CA VAL A 242 27.82 -4.33 2.41
C VAL A 242 28.01 -4.22 3.93
N ALA A 243 27.12 -4.81 4.71
CA ALA A 243 27.09 -4.63 6.16
C ALA A 243 27.29 -5.93 6.93
N GLY A 244 28.09 -5.88 7.99
CA GLY A 244 28.28 -6.99 8.92
C GLY A 244 28.85 -8.25 8.30
N GLY A 245 28.32 -9.42 8.73
CA GLY A 245 28.80 -10.76 8.34
C GLY A 245 29.82 -11.31 9.31
N SER A 246 30.54 -12.37 8.89
CA SER A 246 31.61 -13.03 9.64
C SER A 246 32.95 -12.95 8.95
N ASN A 247 34.02 -12.84 9.74
CA ASN A 247 35.40 -12.96 9.25
C ASN A 247 35.88 -14.43 9.23
N ARG A 248 37.15 -14.65 8.89
CA ARG A 248 37.76 -15.98 8.84
C ARG A 248 37.81 -16.74 10.17
N PHE A 249 37.60 -16.07 11.28
CA PHE A 249 37.54 -16.66 12.63
C PHE A 249 36.12 -16.87 13.12
N ASP A 250 35.15 -16.80 12.20
CA ASP A 250 33.70 -16.88 12.48
C ASP A 250 33.20 -15.81 13.46
N GLN A 251 33.92 -14.70 13.58
CA GLN A 251 33.57 -13.57 14.46
C GLN A 251 32.64 -12.61 13.69
N PRO A 252 31.57 -12.14 14.32
CA PRO A 252 30.67 -11.16 13.70
C PRO A 252 31.38 -9.81 13.49
N LEU A 253 31.02 -9.13 12.43
CA LEU A 253 31.58 -7.84 12.00
C LEU A 253 30.60 -6.69 12.27
N ALA A 254 31.12 -5.55 12.71
CA ALA A 254 30.41 -4.28 12.73
C ALA A 254 30.77 -3.40 11.52
N SER A 255 31.82 -3.78 10.77
CA SER A 255 32.25 -2.98 9.62
C SER A 255 31.24 -2.98 8.49
N VAL A 256 31.12 -1.83 7.86
CA VAL A 256 30.30 -1.59 6.68
C VAL A 256 31.21 -1.07 5.57
N GLU A 257 31.01 -1.57 4.37
CA GLU A 257 31.73 -1.13 3.17
C GLU A 257 30.74 -0.71 2.10
N VAL A 258 31.06 0.31 1.34
CA VAL A 258 30.24 0.79 0.23
C VAL A 258 30.97 0.47 -1.06
N VAL A 259 30.37 -0.38 -1.87
CA VAL A 259 30.88 -0.79 -3.17
C VAL A 259 30.24 0.08 -4.24
N ASP A 260 31.04 0.83 -4.95
CA ASP A 260 30.65 1.47 -6.20
C ASP A 260 31.17 0.59 -7.34
N PRO A 261 30.27 -0.03 -8.14
CA PRO A 261 30.66 -0.96 -9.20
C PRO A 261 31.55 -0.34 -10.30
N ALA A 262 31.59 0.99 -10.39
CA ALA A 262 32.40 1.72 -11.37
C ALA A 262 33.75 2.20 -10.81
N SER A 263 33.82 2.53 -9.51
CA SER A 263 34.97 3.25 -8.95
C SER A 263 35.70 2.54 -7.79
N GLY A 264 35.09 1.53 -7.15
CA GLY A 264 35.77 0.77 -6.09
C GLY A 264 35.01 0.65 -4.76
N VAL A 265 35.76 0.36 -3.70
CA VAL A 265 35.23 0.10 -2.36
C VAL A 265 35.71 1.17 -1.37
N THR A 266 34.79 1.71 -0.58
CA THR A 266 35.09 2.67 0.49
C THR A 266 34.50 2.17 1.82
N ALA A 267 35.09 2.60 2.94
CA ALA A 267 34.50 2.33 4.26
C ALA A 267 33.21 3.12 4.45
N GLY A 268 32.19 2.45 4.96
CA GLY A 268 30.92 3.06 5.40
C GLY A 268 30.89 3.24 6.92
N PRO A 269 29.85 3.91 7.46
CA PRO A 269 29.68 4.04 8.92
C PRO A 269 29.44 2.66 9.53
N ALA A 270 30.18 2.31 10.57
CA ALA A 270 30.08 1.03 11.24
C ALA A 270 28.76 0.88 12.00
N LEU A 271 28.23 -0.34 12.05
CA LEU A 271 27.09 -0.73 12.91
C LEU A 271 27.47 -0.53 14.39
N ALA A 272 26.50 -0.17 15.22
CA ALA A 272 26.72 -0.10 16.67
C ALA A 272 27.05 -1.48 17.28
N THR A 273 26.50 -2.55 16.71
CA THR A 273 26.72 -3.91 17.18
C THR A 273 27.16 -4.82 16.04
N ALA A 274 28.28 -5.52 16.24
CA ALA A 274 28.77 -6.54 15.30
C ALA A 274 27.74 -7.66 15.14
N ARG A 275 27.43 -8.04 13.91
CA ARG A 275 26.34 -9.00 13.61
C ARG A 275 26.54 -9.76 12.31
N ARG A 276 26.05 -11.01 12.31
CA ARG A 276 25.91 -11.88 11.12
C ARG A 276 24.51 -12.47 11.10
N GLY A 277 24.08 -12.98 9.95
CA GLY A 277 22.74 -13.57 9.84
C GLY A 277 21.61 -12.60 10.23
N HIS A 278 21.86 -11.33 10.07
CA HIS A 278 20.91 -10.24 10.22
C HIS A 278 20.20 -9.99 8.89
N THR A 279 19.16 -9.20 8.90
CA THR A 279 18.52 -8.71 7.67
C THR A 279 18.86 -7.25 7.42
N ALA A 280 18.92 -6.87 6.14
CA ALA A 280 19.01 -5.48 5.72
C ALA A 280 17.90 -5.17 4.73
N SER A 281 17.16 -4.09 4.96
CA SER A 281 15.98 -3.72 4.18
C SER A 281 16.03 -2.26 3.82
N LEU A 282 16.02 -1.93 2.53
CA LEU A 282 15.89 -0.56 2.07
C LEU A 282 14.41 -0.17 2.08
N ARG A 283 14.08 0.84 2.89
CA ARG A 283 12.74 1.37 2.99
C ARG A 283 12.43 2.39 1.90
N PRO A 284 11.14 2.68 1.64
CA PRO A 284 10.72 3.70 0.68
C PRO A 284 11.25 5.11 0.97
N ASP A 285 11.52 5.44 2.23
CA ASP A 285 12.12 6.71 2.65
C ASP A 285 13.64 6.77 2.40
N GLY A 286 14.21 5.74 1.76
CA GLY A 286 15.64 5.62 1.49
C GLY A 286 16.47 5.18 2.71
N ALA A 287 15.85 4.98 3.86
CA ALA A 287 16.52 4.45 5.05
C ALA A 287 16.86 2.97 4.86
N LEU A 288 18.12 2.63 5.08
CA LEU A 288 18.57 1.24 5.16
C LEU A 288 18.44 0.74 6.59
N LEU A 289 17.54 -0.22 6.82
CA LEU A 289 17.38 -0.86 8.11
C LEU A 289 18.24 -2.11 8.20
N VAL A 290 18.89 -2.29 9.34
CA VAL A 290 19.56 -3.54 9.72
C VAL A 290 18.93 -4.03 11.01
N ALA A 291 18.45 -5.28 11.02
CA ALA A 291 17.69 -5.81 12.14
C ALA A 291 18.19 -7.19 12.61
N GLY A 292 18.18 -7.40 13.92
CA GLY A 292 18.57 -8.67 14.54
C GLY A 292 19.96 -9.13 14.20
N GLY A 293 20.13 -10.44 14.02
CA GLY A 293 21.40 -11.08 13.74
C GLY A 293 22.00 -11.78 14.94
N LEU A 294 23.15 -12.36 14.77
CA LEU A 294 23.94 -13.03 15.80
C LEU A 294 25.22 -12.25 16.07
N GLY A 295 25.35 -11.76 17.29
CA GLY A 295 26.59 -11.25 17.90
C GLY A 295 27.24 -12.34 18.75
N GLN A 296 27.45 -12.08 20.03
CA GLN A 296 27.76 -13.12 21.03
C GLN A 296 26.50 -13.95 21.37
N ALA A 297 25.32 -13.35 21.20
CA ALA A 297 24.00 -13.97 21.32
C ALA A 297 23.10 -13.42 20.22
N ALA A 298 21.90 -13.98 20.06
CA ALA A 298 20.90 -13.43 19.18
C ALA A 298 20.56 -11.98 19.57
N LEU A 299 20.42 -11.10 18.59
CA LEU A 299 20.21 -9.67 18.78
C LEU A 299 18.75 -9.29 18.50
N GLU A 300 18.27 -8.33 19.28
CA GLU A 300 16.99 -7.64 19.07
C GLU A 300 17.17 -6.26 18.42
N GLY A 301 18.41 -5.73 18.41
CA GLY A 301 18.70 -4.36 17.97
C GLY A 301 18.37 -4.13 16.50
N VAL A 302 17.71 -3.00 16.24
CA VAL A 302 17.41 -2.45 14.91
C VAL A 302 18.13 -1.13 14.77
N GLU A 303 18.81 -0.93 13.65
CA GLU A 303 19.56 0.28 13.32
C GLU A 303 19.13 0.76 11.93
N ALA A 304 19.03 2.07 11.74
CA ALA A 304 18.72 2.70 10.47
C ALA A 304 19.86 3.61 10.01
N LEU A 305 20.26 3.49 8.76
CA LEU A 305 21.11 4.46 8.08
C LEU A 305 20.25 5.29 7.12
N LEU A 306 20.02 6.54 7.48
CA LEU A 306 19.29 7.46 6.61
C LEU A 306 20.13 7.85 5.38
N PRO A 307 19.52 8.27 4.27
CA PRO A 307 20.23 8.88 3.16
C PRO A 307 21.13 10.02 3.70
N GLU A 308 22.35 10.11 3.20
CA GLU A 308 23.34 11.14 3.59
C GLU A 308 23.75 11.13 5.08
N ALA A 309 23.27 10.22 5.92
CA ALA A 309 23.69 10.13 7.32
C ALA A 309 25.10 9.56 7.45
N ALA A 310 25.90 10.19 8.32
CA ALA A 310 27.25 9.73 8.63
C ALA A 310 27.31 8.60 9.68
N ALA A 311 26.17 8.25 10.29
CA ALA A 311 26.08 7.24 11.34
C ALA A 311 24.73 6.53 11.34
N TRP A 312 24.72 5.31 11.85
CA TRP A 312 23.51 4.56 12.12
C TRP A 312 22.76 5.11 13.34
N THR A 313 21.44 5.16 13.24
CA THR A 313 20.56 5.59 14.33
C THR A 313 19.85 4.35 14.88
N PRO A 314 19.91 4.08 16.20
CA PRO A 314 19.15 2.99 16.79
C PRO A 314 17.65 3.28 16.71
N LEU A 315 16.87 2.23 16.45
CA LEU A 315 15.42 2.23 16.48
C LEU A 315 14.93 1.35 17.62
N ASP A 316 13.62 1.31 17.84
CA ASP A 316 13.02 0.40 18.80
C ASP A 316 13.44 -1.04 18.45
N PRO A 317 13.89 -1.82 19.44
CA PRO A 317 14.36 -3.18 19.21
C PRO A 317 13.19 -4.10 18.85
N LEU A 318 13.50 -5.21 18.20
CA LEU A 318 12.56 -6.31 18.00
C LEU A 318 12.07 -6.83 19.36
N THR A 319 10.84 -7.28 19.43
CA THR A 319 10.27 -7.84 20.66
C THR A 319 10.96 -9.14 21.08
N THR A 320 11.56 -9.83 20.12
CA THR A 320 12.27 -11.09 20.33
C THR A 320 13.60 -11.06 19.60
N PRO A 321 14.74 -11.36 20.31
CA PRO A 321 16.02 -11.49 19.65
C PRO A 321 16.00 -12.60 18.60
N ARG A 322 16.47 -12.33 17.39
CA ARG A 322 16.42 -13.28 16.28
C ARG A 322 17.59 -13.16 15.31
N HIS A 323 17.96 -14.28 14.71
CA HIS A 323 18.93 -14.32 13.61
C HIS A 323 18.49 -15.34 12.56
N ARG A 324 18.93 -15.18 11.30
CA ARG A 324 18.46 -15.99 10.17
C ARG A 324 16.94 -15.97 10.01
N HIS A 325 16.34 -14.85 10.34
CA HIS A 325 14.95 -14.52 10.07
C HIS A 325 14.84 -13.88 8.69
N THR A 326 13.64 -13.77 8.17
CA THR A 326 13.37 -13.00 6.95
C THR A 326 12.83 -11.63 7.30
N ALA A 327 13.11 -10.63 6.43
CA ALA A 327 12.55 -9.30 6.50
C ALA A 327 11.94 -8.94 5.14
N THR A 328 10.66 -8.61 5.11
CA THR A 328 9.94 -8.23 3.89
C THR A 328 9.41 -6.82 4.02
N VAL A 329 9.87 -5.91 3.14
CA VAL A 329 9.34 -4.54 3.08
C VAL A 329 8.04 -4.56 2.31
N LEU A 330 6.98 -4.03 2.91
CA LEU A 330 5.66 -3.92 2.29
C LEU A 330 5.47 -2.57 1.60
N PRO A 331 4.53 -2.48 0.66
CA PRO A 331 4.06 -1.18 0.16
C PRO A 331 3.64 -0.30 1.35
N GLY A 332 4.32 0.85 1.52
CA GLY A 332 4.12 1.71 2.70
C GLY A 332 5.26 1.71 3.70
N GLY A 333 6.29 0.90 3.47
CA GLY A 333 7.53 0.94 4.24
C GLY A 333 7.47 0.24 5.59
N ALA A 334 6.37 -0.44 5.92
CA ALA A 334 6.35 -1.39 7.02
C ALA A 334 7.23 -2.60 6.69
N VAL A 335 7.92 -3.15 7.68
CA VAL A 335 8.77 -4.32 7.50
C VAL A 335 8.24 -5.48 8.35
N LEU A 336 7.93 -6.59 7.70
CA LEU A 336 7.54 -7.85 8.35
C LEU A 336 8.79 -8.68 8.62
N PHE A 337 9.02 -9.03 9.87
CA PHE A 337 10.05 -9.97 10.30
C PHE A 337 9.42 -11.32 10.65
N VAL A 338 9.92 -12.40 10.06
CA VAL A 338 9.35 -13.74 10.28
C VAL A 338 10.44 -14.70 10.73
N GLY A 339 10.13 -15.53 11.75
CA GLY A 339 10.93 -16.65 12.21
C GLY A 339 12.34 -16.30 12.70
N GLY A 340 13.27 -17.17 12.39
CA GLY A 340 14.64 -17.16 12.88
C GLY A 340 14.84 -18.12 14.07
N GLN A 341 16.08 -18.22 14.54
CA GLN A 341 16.40 -19.03 15.71
C GLN A 341 16.08 -18.23 16.98
N THR A 342 14.86 -18.38 17.51
CA THR A 342 14.37 -17.67 18.69
C THR A 342 13.51 -18.57 19.55
N ASN A 343 13.28 -18.14 20.80
CA ASN A 343 12.34 -18.78 21.72
C ASN A 343 11.01 -18.01 21.81
N GLY A 344 10.71 -17.12 20.88
CA GLY A 344 9.59 -16.16 20.92
C GLY A 344 8.67 -16.21 19.72
N ALA A 345 7.98 -15.09 19.48
CA ALA A 345 6.97 -14.92 18.43
C ALA A 345 7.46 -15.24 17.02
N ASP A 346 6.62 -15.89 16.21
CA ASP A 346 6.92 -16.25 14.83
C ASP A 346 7.14 -15.04 13.91
N ALA A 347 6.38 -13.97 14.10
CA ALA A 347 6.46 -12.80 13.26
C ALA A 347 6.20 -11.51 14.05
N GLU A 348 6.79 -10.41 13.58
CA GLU A 348 6.55 -9.08 14.11
C GLU A 348 6.69 -8.01 13.03
N TRP A 349 6.10 -6.85 13.28
CA TRP A 349 6.06 -5.75 12.33
C TRP A 349 6.80 -4.52 12.85
N LEU A 350 7.66 -3.94 12.02
CA LEU A 350 8.17 -2.59 12.20
C LEU A 350 7.39 -1.64 11.30
N VAL A 351 6.74 -0.64 11.87
CA VAL A 351 5.85 0.25 11.14
C VAL A 351 6.58 1.48 10.61
N ALA A 352 6.10 2.01 9.48
CA ALA A 352 6.63 3.23 8.89
C ALA A 352 6.44 4.46 9.82
N PRO A 353 7.33 5.48 9.76
CA PRO A 353 7.14 6.72 10.49
C PRO A 353 5.88 7.45 10.06
N LEU A 354 5.31 8.26 10.95
CA LEU A 354 4.16 9.11 10.67
C LEU A 354 4.56 10.22 9.67
N GLY A 355 3.63 10.55 8.77
CA GLY A 355 3.74 11.71 7.90
C GLY A 355 3.47 13.04 8.62
N GLY A 356 3.37 14.11 7.86
CA GLY A 356 3.17 15.45 8.40
C GLY A 356 2.10 16.28 7.68
N TRP A 357 1.61 17.29 8.38
CA TRP A 357 0.64 18.25 7.86
C TRP A 357 1.32 19.42 7.15
N GLN A 358 0.75 19.84 6.05
CA GLN A 358 1.20 21.00 5.27
C GLN A 358 -0.01 21.91 5.05
N THR A 359 0.12 23.19 5.43
CA THR A 359 -0.87 24.23 5.06
C THR A 359 -0.82 24.44 3.54
N ARG A 360 -1.99 24.59 2.91
CA ARG A 360 -2.16 24.85 1.50
C ARG A 360 -2.90 26.15 1.29
N ALA A 361 -2.86 26.65 0.05
CA ALA A 361 -3.67 27.79 -0.32
C ALA A 361 -5.14 27.51 0.00
N GLY A 362 -5.82 28.45 0.64
CA GLY A 362 -7.24 28.32 0.97
C GLY A 362 -8.13 28.62 -0.22
N LEU A 363 -9.38 28.15 -0.16
CA LEU A 363 -10.44 28.48 -1.11
C LEU A 363 -10.70 29.99 -1.18
N GLY A 364 -11.08 30.47 -2.35
CA GLY A 364 -11.59 31.84 -2.53
C GLY A 364 -12.91 32.06 -1.82
N THR A 365 -13.76 31.04 -1.74
CA THR A 365 -15.05 31.06 -1.04
C THR A 365 -15.09 29.98 0.02
N MET A 366 -15.38 30.34 1.27
CA MET A 366 -15.63 29.39 2.34
C MET A 366 -16.77 28.45 1.96
N ARG A 367 -16.65 27.13 2.29
CA ARG A 367 -17.73 26.19 1.98
C ARG A 367 -17.73 24.93 2.83
N ARG A 368 -18.94 24.42 3.08
CA ARG A 368 -19.20 23.13 3.72
C ARG A 368 -20.26 22.34 2.94
N ASN A 369 -20.37 21.04 3.14
CA ASN A 369 -21.28 20.16 2.41
C ASN A 369 -21.14 20.29 0.88
N HIS A 370 -19.94 20.62 0.41
CA HIS A 370 -19.52 20.67 -0.97
C HIS A 370 -18.96 19.31 -1.39
N THR A 371 -18.73 19.12 -2.67
CA THR A 371 -17.99 17.96 -3.18
C THR A 371 -16.61 18.39 -3.67
N ALA A 372 -15.65 17.45 -3.62
CA ALA A 372 -14.32 17.61 -4.19
C ALA A 372 -13.97 16.38 -5.03
N THR A 373 -13.69 16.60 -6.31
CA THR A 373 -13.43 15.55 -7.29
C THR A 373 -12.05 15.73 -7.90
N LEU A 374 -11.20 14.69 -7.78
CA LEU A 374 -9.91 14.68 -8.46
C LEU A 374 -10.13 14.49 -9.97
N LEU A 375 -9.72 15.47 -10.78
CA LEU A 375 -9.80 15.41 -12.23
C LEU A 375 -8.61 14.64 -12.85
N ARG A 376 -8.77 14.20 -14.09
CA ARG A 376 -7.74 13.43 -14.80
C ARG A 376 -6.41 14.17 -15.00
N ASP A 377 -6.39 15.49 -14.98
CA ASP A 377 -5.17 16.29 -15.05
C ASP A 377 -4.48 16.49 -13.68
N GLY A 378 -5.02 15.88 -12.64
CA GLY A 378 -4.49 15.94 -11.27
C GLY A 378 -4.96 17.16 -10.48
N SER A 379 -5.74 18.06 -11.05
CA SER A 379 -6.39 19.12 -10.30
C SER A 379 -7.61 18.62 -9.53
N VAL A 380 -8.06 19.35 -8.50
CA VAL A 380 -9.25 19.01 -7.71
C VAL A 380 -10.34 20.05 -7.95
N LEU A 381 -11.48 19.61 -8.49
CA LEU A 381 -12.68 20.42 -8.65
C LEU A 381 -13.49 20.40 -7.37
N VAL A 382 -13.72 21.56 -6.78
CA VAL A 382 -14.59 21.75 -5.59
C VAL A 382 -15.83 22.49 -6.02
N THR A 383 -17.02 21.94 -5.69
CA THR A 383 -18.28 22.39 -6.29
C THR A 383 -19.40 22.54 -5.26
N GLY A 384 -20.17 23.62 -5.36
CA GLY A 384 -21.37 23.86 -4.56
C GLY A 384 -21.11 24.02 -3.06
N GLY A 385 -22.08 23.62 -2.26
CA GLY A 385 -22.03 23.69 -0.78
C GLY A 385 -22.72 24.93 -0.22
N LEU A 386 -22.37 25.27 1.02
CA LEU A 386 -22.89 26.41 1.79
C LEU A 386 -21.75 27.30 2.28
N ALA A 387 -21.87 28.60 2.08
CA ALA A 387 -21.05 29.63 2.72
C ALA A 387 -21.88 30.29 3.84
N GLY A 388 -21.70 29.85 5.08
CA GLY A 388 -22.63 30.21 6.16
C GLY A 388 -24.01 29.62 5.85
N ILE A 389 -24.97 30.48 5.48
CA ILE A 389 -26.34 30.10 5.09
C ILE A 389 -26.58 30.21 3.58
N ASP A 390 -25.62 30.78 2.85
CA ASP A 390 -25.76 31.05 1.42
C ASP A 390 -25.44 29.79 0.59
N LEU A 391 -26.38 29.44 -0.29
CA LEU A 391 -26.21 28.34 -1.23
C LEU A 391 -25.24 28.73 -2.35
N LEU A 392 -24.31 27.86 -2.65
CA LEU A 392 -23.30 28.07 -3.68
C LEU A 392 -23.63 27.31 -4.97
N ALA A 393 -23.55 28.05 -6.09
CA ALA A 393 -23.43 27.47 -7.43
C ALA A 393 -21.98 27.49 -7.92
N SER A 394 -21.08 28.20 -7.21
CA SER A 394 -19.70 28.38 -7.63
C SER A 394 -18.89 27.09 -7.51
N SER A 395 -17.95 26.94 -8.43
CA SER A 395 -16.91 25.90 -8.37
C SER A 395 -15.54 26.56 -8.34
N GLU A 396 -14.59 25.87 -7.74
CA GLU A 396 -13.18 26.27 -7.71
C GLU A 396 -12.31 25.04 -8.02
N ARG A 397 -11.20 25.29 -8.69
CA ARG A 397 -10.25 24.24 -9.11
C ARG A 397 -8.90 24.45 -8.47
N TYR A 398 -8.43 23.46 -7.74
CA TYR A 398 -7.12 23.46 -7.09
C TYR A 398 -6.08 22.83 -7.99
N ASN A 399 -4.94 23.50 -8.15
CA ASN A 399 -3.77 22.96 -8.84
C ASN A 399 -2.70 22.56 -7.80
N PRO A 400 -2.45 21.27 -7.57
CA PRO A 400 -1.46 20.82 -6.58
C PRO A 400 -0.02 21.18 -6.91
N ALA A 401 0.32 21.41 -8.21
CA ALA A 401 1.67 21.72 -8.63
C ALA A 401 2.04 23.18 -8.30
N THR A 402 1.07 24.09 -8.36
CA THR A 402 1.28 25.53 -8.09
C THR A 402 0.75 25.96 -6.73
N ASP A 403 0.10 25.06 -5.98
CA ASP A 403 -0.59 25.36 -4.73
C ASP A 403 -1.54 26.57 -4.85
N SER A 404 -2.41 26.54 -5.83
CA SER A 404 -3.30 27.68 -6.12
C SER A 404 -4.70 27.25 -6.52
N TRP A 405 -5.68 28.09 -6.19
CA TRP A 405 -7.07 27.96 -6.57
C TRP A 405 -7.42 28.91 -7.71
N GLN A 406 -8.28 28.45 -8.59
CA GLN A 406 -8.87 29.24 -9.68
C GLN A 406 -10.38 29.04 -9.68
N ALA A 407 -11.14 30.09 -9.98
CA ALA A 407 -12.57 29.97 -10.23
C ALA A 407 -12.78 29.04 -11.44
N ALA A 408 -13.78 28.18 -11.33
CA ALA A 408 -14.22 27.29 -12.40
C ALA A 408 -15.69 27.58 -12.77
N GLY A 409 -16.16 26.95 -13.83
CA GLY A 409 -17.54 27.08 -14.29
C GLY A 409 -18.55 26.86 -13.14
N ALA A 410 -19.62 27.64 -13.12
CA ALA A 410 -20.64 27.55 -12.07
C ALA A 410 -21.78 26.60 -12.46
N LEU A 411 -22.31 25.86 -11.48
CA LEU A 411 -23.55 25.08 -11.60
C LEU A 411 -24.71 25.99 -12.05
N LYS A 412 -25.70 25.41 -12.70
CA LYS A 412 -26.96 26.10 -13.02
C LYS A 412 -27.87 26.22 -11.80
N ASP A 413 -27.86 25.17 -10.94
CA ASP A 413 -28.58 25.12 -9.68
C ASP A 413 -27.61 25.14 -8.48
N ALA A 414 -27.68 26.19 -7.67
CA ALA A 414 -26.94 26.21 -6.39
C ALA A 414 -27.45 25.07 -5.49
N ARG A 415 -26.50 24.28 -4.94
CA ARG A 415 -26.85 23.07 -4.18
C ARG A 415 -25.81 22.69 -3.13
N PHE A 416 -26.26 22.00 -2.07
CA PHE A 416 -25.40 21.33 -1.09
C PHE A 416 -25.89 19.91 -0.83
N GLY A 417 -25.04 19.04 -0.24
CA GLY A 417 -25.40 17.64 0.03
C GLY A 417 -25.72 16.84 -1.23
N HIS A 418 -25.15 17.23 -2.35
CA HIS A 418 -25.17 16.51 -3.62
C HIS A 418 -23.99 15.53 -3.68
N THR A 419 -24.02 14.63 -4.65
CA THR A 419 -22.86 13.77 -4.98
C THR A 419 -22.18 14.28 -6.26
N ALA A 420 -20.90 13.96 -6.41
CA ALA A 420 -20.13 14.24 -7.64
C ALA A 420 -19.31 13.01 -7.99
N THR A 421 -19.47 12.53 -9.22
CA THR A 421 -18.83 11.32 -9.73
C THR A 421 -18.04 11.64 -10.99
N LEU A 422 -16.74 11.31 -11.01
CA LEU A 422 -15.90 11.40 -12.19
C LEU A 422 -16.25 10.25 -13.15
N LEU A 423 -16.62 10.58 -14.38
CA LEU A 423 -16.98 9.61 -15.41
C LEU A 423 -15.75 9.15 -16.22
N GLU A 424 -15.93 8.05 -16.96
CA GLU A 424 -14.87 7.47 -17.80
C GLU A 424 -14.34 8.42 -18.88
N ASP A 425 -15.15 9.35 -19.36
CA ASP A 425 -14.71 10.35 -20.34
C ASP A 425 -13.96 11.55 -19.70
N GLY A 426 -13.82 11.54 -18.36
CA GLY A 426 -13.18 12.61 -17.59
C GLY A 426 -14.10 13.77 -17.24
N SER A 427 -15.36 13.75 -17.61
CA SER A 427 -16.36 14.71 -17.13
C SER A 427 -16.83 14.35 -15.72
N VAL A 428 -17.41 15.31 -14.99
CA VAL A 428 -17.95 15.08 -13.64
C VAL A 428 -19.46 15.24 -13.66
N VAL A 429 -20.19 14.23 -13.22
CA VAL A 429 -21.64 14.32 -13.03
C VAL A 429 -21.97 14.63 -11.58
N VAL A 430 -22.83 15.63 -11.39
CA VAL A 430 -23.39 16.03 -10.07
C VAL A 430 -24.85 15.67 -10.03
N THR A 431 -25.26 14.92 -9.01
CA THR A 431 -26.66 14.48 -8.85
C THR A 431 -27.28 15.01 -7.58
N GLY A 432 -28.54 15.43 -7.65
CA GLY A 432 -29.37 15.78 -6.50
C GLY A 432 -28.84 16.90 -5.61
N GLY A 433 -29.00 16.74 -4.31
CA GLY A 433 -28.70 17.73 -3.28
C GLY A 433 -29.92 18.56 -2.90
N VAL A 434 -29.69 19.64 -2.16
CA VAL A 434 -30.75 20.52 -1.61
C VAL A 434 -30.61 21.93 -2.16
N ARG A 435 -31.73 22.50 -2.54
CA ARG A 435 -31.92 23.93 -2.87
C ARG A 435 -33.15 24.46 -2.19
N SER A 436 -33.01 25.55 -1.42
CA SER A 436 -34.15 26.24 -0.77
C SER A 436 -35.10 25.30 -0.04
N ASN A 437 -34.58 24.37 0.77
CA ASN A 437 -35.30 23.36 1.53
C ASN A 437 -36.02 22.26 0.72
N SER A 438 -35.69 22.11 -0.56
CA SER A 438 -36.22 21.03 -1.39
C SER A 438 -35.09 20.19 -1.95
N SER A 439 -35.26 18.87 -1.96
CA SER A 439 -34.37 17.95 -2.67
C SER A 439 -34.46 18.18 -4.17
N LEU A 440 -33.33 18.01 -4.86
CA LEU A 440 -33.23 18.19 -6.30
C LEU A 440 -33.28 16.84 -7.04
N GLN A 441 -33.98 16.81 -8.18
CA GLN A 441 -33.85 15.75 -9.18
C GLN A 441 -32.92 16.16 -10.33
N SER A 442 -32.50 17.43 -10.39
CA SER A 442 -31.67 17.95 -11.47
C SER A 442 -30.23 17.39 -11.38
N VAL A 443 -29.69 17.11 -12.56
CA VAL A 443 -28.36 16.57 -12.76
C VAL A 443 -27.59 17.48 -13.68
N GLU A 444 -26.34 17.73 -13.32
CA GLU A 444 -25.44 18.57 -14.12
C GLU A 444 -24.14 17.85 -14.42
N ARG A 445 -23.61 18.08 -15.60
CA ARG A 445 -22.35 17.49 -16.05
C ARG A 445 -21.34 18.58 -16.37
N TYR A 446 -20.16 18.49 -15.77
CA TYR A 446 -19.03 19.37 -15.96
C TYR A 446 -18.09 18.80 -17.01
N ASP A 447 -17.71 19.62 -17.98
CA ASP A 447 -16.66 19.31 -18.95
C ASP A 447 -15.38 20.06 -18.56
N PRO A 448 -14.31 19.37 -18.14
CA PRO A 448 -13.06 20.02 -17.77
C PRO A 448 -12.34 20.71 -18.93
N ALA A 449 -12.60 20.32 -20.18
CA ALA A 449 -11.95 20.91 -21.37
C ALA A 449 -12.53 22.29 -21.71
N THR A 450 -13.82 22.47 -21.46
CA THR A 450 -14.52 23.74 -21.73
C THR A 450 -14.79 24.57 -20.50
N ASP A 451 -14.45 24.03 -19.31
CA ASP A 451 -14.73 24.61 -17.99
C ASP A 451 -16.20 25.02 -17.81
N ALA A 452 -17.11 24.16 -18.22
CA ALA A 452 -18.54 24.51 -18.27
C ALA A 452 -19.44 23.39 -17.72
N TRP A 453 -20.50 23.78 -17.00
CA TRP A 453 -21.59 22.92 -16.56
C TRP A 453 -22.76 22.98 -17.55
N ARG A 454 -23.35 21.82 -17.83
CA ARG A 454 -24.60 21.69 -18.57
C ARG A 454 -25.60 20.84 -17.79
N LEU A 455 -26.86 21.17 -17.87
CA LEU A 455 -27.94 20.29 -17.43
C LEU A 455 -28.00 19.06 -18.34
N VAL A 456 -28.22 17.91 -17.71
CA VAL A 456 -28.43 16.63 -18.37
C VAL A 456 -29.77 16.05 -17.94
N ALA A 457 -30.12 14.84 -18.36
CA ALA A 457 -31.37 14.21 -17.95
C ALA A 457 -31.51 14.15 -16.44
N SER A 458 -32.64 14.54 -15.90
CA SER A 458 -32.91 14.51 -14.46
C SER A 458 -33.22 13.10 -13.97
N MET A 459 -32.91 12.81 -12.72
CA MET A 459 -33.38 11.62 -12.02
C MET A 459 -34.90 11.55 -12.00
N GLN A 460 -35.45 10.38 -11.84
CA GLN A 460 -36.92 10.18 -11.69
C GLN A 460 -37.38 10.68 -10.31
N SER A 461 -36.50 10.58 -9.28
CA SER A 461 -36.79 11.05 -7.92
C SER A 461 -35.81 12.15 -7.49
N SER A 462 -36.34 13.13 -6.72
CA SER A 462 -35.46 14.11 -6.05
C SER A 462 -34.69 13.45 -4.91
N ARG A 463 -33.41 13.80 -4.72
CA ARG A 463 -32.54 13.09 -3.77
C ARG A 463 -31.60 14.03 -3.02
N ARG A 464 -31.36 13.69 -1.72
CA ARG A 464 -30.29 14.23 -0.88
C ARG A 464 -29.78 13.13 0.05
N GLY A 465 -28.58 13.23 0.60
CA GLY A 465 -28.04 12.21 1.49
C GLY A 465 -27.95 10.81 0.83
N HIS A 466 -28.08 10.78 -0.48
CA HIS A 466 -27.95 9.60 -1.33
C HIS A 466 -26.48 9.31 -1.59
N THR A 467 -26.19 8.11 -2.09
CA THR A 467 -24.88 7.75 -2.64
C THR A 467 -24.94 7.65 -4.15
N ALA A 468 -23.81 7.94 -4.81
CA ALA A 468 -23.61 7.74 -6.25
C ALA A 468 -22.32 6.95 -6.46
N THR A 469 -22.42 5.80 -7.10
CA THR A 469 -21.32 4.85 -7.30
C THR A 469 -21.14 4.58 -8.78
N LEU A 470 -19.95 4.87 -9.33
CA LEU A 470 -19.61 4.47 -10.68
C LEU A 470 -19.44 2.95 -10.72
N LEU A 471 -20.20 2.29 -11.58
CA LEU A 471 -20.18 0.84 -11.78
C LEU A 471 -19.08 0.43 -12.78
N ALA A 472 -18.81 -0.86 -12.84
CA ALA A 472 -17.79 -1.42 -13.72
C ALA A 472 -18.11 -1.30 -15.23
N ASP A 473 -19.33 -1.02 -15.61
CA ASP A 473 -19.78 -0.81 -16.98
C ASP A 473 -19.85 0.68 -17.39
N GLY A 474 -19.44 1.58 -16.50
CA GLY A 474 -19.39 3.02 -16.71
C GLY A 474 -20.67 3.77 -16.33
N ASP A 475 -21.73 3.07 -15.92
CA ASP A 475 -22.96 3.70 -15.42
C ASP A 475 -22.79 4.15 -13.95
N VAL A 476 -23.63 5.10 -13.52
CA VAL A 476 -23.64 5.60 -12.15
C VAL A 476 -24.87 5.10 -11.42
N LEU A 477 -24.68 4.29 -10.39
CA LEU A 477 -25.76 3.81 -9.51
C LEU A 477 -26.00 4.87 -8.41
N VAL A 478 -27.23 5.32 -8.28
CA VAL A 478 -27.68 6.27 -7.25
C VAL A 478 -28.69 5.59 -6.36
N ILE A 479 -28.44 5.64 -5.02
CA ILE A 479 -29.24 4.91 -4.03
C ILE A 479 -29.69 5.85 -2.92
N GLY A 480 -30.94 5.70 -2.50
CA GLY A 480 -31.51 6.33 -1.30
C GLY A 480 -32.08 7.72 -1.52
N ASP A 481 -32.75 8.17 -0.50
CA ASP A 481 -33.57 9.37 -0.29
C ASP A 481 -34.49 9.84 -1.43
N GLY A 482 -35.59 10.39 -0.98
CA GLY A 482 -36.64 11.04 -1.77
C GLY A 482 -37.01 12.41 -1.24
N GLU A 483 -38.25 12.79 -1.41
CA GLU A 483 -38.76 14.15 -1.19
C GLU A 483 -38.71 14.58 0.29
N VAL A 484 -38.13 15.76 0.56
CA VAL A 484 -38.10 16.37 1.88
C VAL A 484 -39.28 17.29 2.02
N THR A 485 -40.18 16.99 2.95
CA THR A 485 -41.16 17.99 3.43
C THR A 485 -40.56 18.84 4.54
N ALA A 486 -41.01 20.09 4.69
CA ALA A 486 -40.48 21.05 5.68
C ALA A 486 -40.51 20.54 7.15
N GLN A 487 -41.20 19.44 7.43
CA GLN A 487 -41.31 18.81 8.73
C GLN A 487 -40.14 17.87 9.04
N HIS A 488 -39.32 17.49 8.04
CA HIS A 488 -38.22 16.55 8.17
C HIS A 488 -36.84 17.20 8.39
N LEU A 489 -36.76 18.52 8.52
CA LEU A 489 -35.49 19.21 8.78
C LEU A 489 -34.93 18.97 10.19
N SER A 490 -35.72 18.41 11.11
CA SER A 490 -35.32 18.14 12.50
C SER A 490 -35.25 16.66 12.88
N ALA A 491 -35.72 15.77 12.02
CA ALA A 491 -35.53 14.34 12.20
C ALA A 491 -35.36 13.70 10.82
N SER A 492 -34.24 13.03 10.60
CA SER A 492 -33.96 12.29 9.38
C SER A 492 -34.82 11.01 9.33
N THR A 493 -36.12 11.16 9.06
CA THR A 493 -36.96 10.01 8.77
C THR A 493 -37.05 9.84 7.26
N ALA A 494 -36.48 8.75 6.76
CA ALA A 494 -36.69 8.30 5.39
C ALA A 494 -38.18 7.97 5.20
N ASP A 495 -38.77 8.38 4.09
CA ASP A 495 -40.08 7.93 3.67
C ASP A 495 -39.97 6.75 2.66
N ASP A 496 -41.06 6.23 2.17
CA ASP A 496 -41.07 5.10 1.22
C ASP A 496 -40.29 5.43 -0.09
N SER A 497 -40.11 6.72 -0.44
CA SER A 497 -39.35 7.14 -1.61
C SER A 497 -37.83 6.94 -1.45
N SER A 498 -37.33 6.88 -0.21
CA SER A 498 -35.91 6.60 0.10
C SER A 498 -35.51 5.14 -0.16
N GLN A 499 -36.43 4.27 -0.46
CA GLN A 499 -36.22 2.86 -0.86
C GLN A 499 -36.02 2.72 -2.38
N SER A 500 -35.59 3.75 -3.10
CA SER A 500 -35.43 3.71 -4.54
C SER A 500 -33.95 3.75 -4.96
N ALA A 501 -33.67 3.12 -6.08
CA ALA A 501 -32.36 3.18 -6.74
C ALA A 501 -32.55 3.45 -8.24
N GLU A 502 -31.67 4.23 -8.80
CA GLU A 502 -31.66 4.60 -10.21
C GLU A 502 -30.26 4.48 -10.80
N ARG A 503 -30.18 4.22 -12.08
CA ARG A 503 -28.93 4.08 -12.82
C ARG A 503 -28.89 5.09 -13.96
N TYR A 504 -27.81 5.85 -14.03
CA TYR A 504 -27.52 6.80 -15.09
C TYR A 504 -26.54 6.21 -16.08
N ASP A 505 -26.92 6.20 -17.35
CA ASP A 505 -26.03 5.85 -18.48
C ASP A 505 -25.44 7.15 -19.09
N PRO A 506 -24.14 7.40 -18.91
CA PRO A 506 -23.50 8.61 -19.44
C PRO A 506 -23.42 8.67 -20.98
N ALA A 507 -23.52 7.53 -21.67
CA ALA A 507 -23.43 7.45 -23.13
C ALA A 507 -24.74 7.87 -23.80
N THR A 508 -25.87 7.53 -23.20
CA THR A 508 -27.21 7.88 -23.71
C THR A 508 -27.83 9.09 -23.02
N ASP A 509 -27.19 9.56 -21.93
CA ASP A 509 -27.70 10.62 -21.03
C ASP A 509 -29.07 10.24 -20.45
N GLY A 510 -29.25 8.94 -20.14
CA GLY A 510 -30.53 8.35 -19.75
C GLY A 510 -30.54 7.83 -18.30
N TRP A 511 -31.74 7.80 -17.68
CA TRP A 511 -31.96 7.21 -16.36
C TRP A 511 -32.88 5.98 -16.46
N SER A 512 -32.57 4.94 -15.74
CA SER A 512 -33.40 3.76 -15.56
C SER A 512 -33.57 3.42 -14.08
N SER A 513 -34.78 2.99 -13.69
CA SER A 513 -34.99 2.42 -12.37
C SER A 513 -34.37 1.02 -12.32
N VAL A 514 -33.80 0.70 -11.17
CA VAL A 514 -33.26 -0.64 -10.86
C VAL A 514 -33.96 -1.21 -9.63
N ALA A 515 -33.67 -2.46 -9.28
CA ALA A 515 -34.23 -3.09 -8.10
C ALA A 515 -34.03 -2.20 -6.86
N ALA A 516 -35.06 -2.07 -6.03
CA ALA A 516 -34.99 -1.27 -4.81
C ALA A 516 -34.27 -2.02 -3.68
N PRO A 517 -33.48 -1.32 -2.80
CA PRO A 517 -32.94 -1.94 -1.61
C PRO A 517 -34.04 -2.46 -0.67
N GLY A 518 -33.72 -3.42 0.19
CA GLY A 518 -34.68 -4.00 1.13
C GLY A 518 -35.21 -3.03 2.19
N ALA A 519 -34.51 -1.90 2.40
CA ALA A 519 -34.92 -0.88 3.36
C ALA A 519 -34.59 0.53 2.86
N PRO A 520 -35.45 1.54 3.21
CA PRO A 520 -35.16 2.94 2.93
C PRO A 520 -33.93 3.41 3.69
N ARG A 521 -33.05 4.20 3.04
CA ARG A 521 -31.76 4.63 3.59
C ARG A 521 -31.41 6.06 3.20
N VAL A 522 -30.93 6.83 4.19
CA VAL A 522 -30.26 8.12 3.99
C VAL A 522 -28.98 8.15 4.83
N GLU A 523 -27.97 8.90 4.41
CA GLU A 523 -26.69 9.00 5.11
C GLU A 523 -25.99 7.63 5.34
N HIS A 524 -26.24 6.71 4.41
CA HIS A 524 -25.56 5.41 4.29
C HIS A 524 -24.27 5.56 3.49
N THR A 525 -23.47 4.49 3.46
CA THR A 525 -22.32 4.39 2.56
C THR A 525 -22.56 3.31 1.50
N ALA A 526 -22.01 3.54 0.29
CA ALA A 526 -22.00 2.58 -0.80
C ALA A 526 -20.55 2.38 -1.28
N THR A 527 -20.12 1.14 -1.35
CA THR A 527 -18.74 0.77 -1.70
C THR A 527 -18.74 -0.27 -2.81
N LEU A 528 -18.14 0.05 -3.96
CA LEU A 528 -17.95 -0.92 -5.04
C LEU A 528 -16.91 -1.97 -4.60
N LEU A 529 -17.33 -3.23 -4.61
CA LEU A 529 -16.50 -4.37 -4.23
C LEU A 529 -15.60 -4.85 -5.39
N PRO A 530 -14.55 -5.63 -5.08
CA PRO A 530 -13.65 -6.18 -6.09
C PRO A 530 -14.31 -7.05 -7.19
N ASP A 531 -15.44 -7.60 -6.93
CA ASP A 531 -16.20 -8.44 -7.86
C ASP A 531 -17.25 -7.68 -8.68
N GLY A 532 -17.32 -6.33 -8.53
CA GLY A 532 -18.24 -5.46 -9.25
C GLY A 532 -19.59 -5.24 -8.57
N ARG A 533 -19.87 -5.92 -7.46
CA ARG A 533 -21.06 -5.67 -6.64
C ARG A 533 -20.88 -4.44 -5.76
N VAL A 534 -21.98 -3.88 -5.27
CA VAL A 534 -21.96 -2.68 -4.42
C VAL A 534 -22.45 -3.02 -3.01
N LEU A 535 -21.58 -2.86 -2.02
CA LEU A 535 -21.92 -2.99 -0.60
C LEU A 535 -22.54 -1.69 -0.09
N VAL A 536 -23.73 -1.75 0.46
CA VAL A 536 -24.47 -0.62 1.05
C VAL A 536 -24.59 -0.86 2.56
N VAL A 537 -24.13 0.10 3.36
CA VAL A 537 -24.00 -0.07 4.81
C VAL A 537 -24.72 1.02 5.57
N GLY A 538 -25.54 0.64 6.55
CA GLY A 538 -26.13 1.54 7.54
C GLY A 538 -27.08 2.58 6.97
N GLY A 539 -27.07 3.74 7.59
CA GLY A 539 -27.93 4.88 7.30
C GLY A 539 -29.13 5.02 8.24
N ASN A 540 -29.84 6.14 8.10
CA ASN A 540 -31.11 6.40 8.78
C ASN A 540 -32.26 5.88 7.90
N GLY A 541 -33.31 5.34 8.52
CA GLY A 541 -34.52 4.88 7.83
C GLY A 541 -35.75 4.98 8.70
N THR A 542 -36.93 4.75 8.12
CA THR A 542 -38.20 4.68 8.89
C THR A 542 -38.27 3.36 9.66
N GLY A 543 -38.19 3.42 10.98
CA GLY A 543 -38.36 2.28 11.89
C GLY A 543 -37.08 1.46 12.13
N LEU A 544 -37.21 0.47 13.03
CA LEU A 544 -36.13 -0.36 13.56
C LEU A 544 -35.37 -1.21 12.51
N THR A 545 -35.86 -1.33 11.30
CA THR A 545 -35.35 -2.27 10.29
C THR A 545 -34.33 -1.69 9.33
N ALA A 546 -34.29 -0.39 9.12
CA ALA A 546 -33.50 0.22 8.06
C ALA A 546 -31.99 0.31 8.36
N ALA A 547 -31.62 0.45 9.61
CA ALA A 547 -30.22 0.68 10.00
C ALA A 547 -29.44 -0.60 10.32
N THR A 548 -30.12 -1.75 10.42
CA THR A 548 -29.53 -2.97 10.98
C THR A 548 -28.82 -3.87 9.98
N ALA A 549 -29.17 -3.77 8.69
CA ALA A 549 -28.63 -4.65 7.68
C ALA A 549 -27.74 -3.91 6.69
N ALA A 550 -26.60 -4.47 6.40
CA ALA A 550 -25.88 -4.17 5.17
C ALA A 550 -26.46 -5.04 4.05
N GLU A 551 -26.45 -4.49 2.84
CA GLU A 551 -26.94 -5.16 1.64
C GLU A 551 -25.89 -5.07 0.53
N ILE A 552 -25.88 -6.08 -0.33
CA ILE A 552 -25.04 -6.07 -1.55
C ILE A 552 -25.98 -6.04 -2.76
N TYR A 553 -25.75 -5.08 -3.61
CA TYR A 553 -26.40 -4.97 -4.92
C TYR A 553 -25.52 -5.62 -5.99
N ASP A 554 -26.10 -6.52 -6.77
CA ASP A 554 -25.49 -7.10 -7.96
C ASP A 554 -25.99 -6.35 -9.21
N PRO A 555 -25.18 -5.52 -9.87
CA PRO A 555 -25.61 -4.72 -11.02
C PRO A 555 -25.84 -5.55 -12.30
N VAL A 556 -25.31 -6.78 -12.36
CA VAL A 556 -25.51 -7.68 -13.50
C VAL A 556 -26.84 -8.44 -13.38
N ALA A 557 -27.16 -8.90 -12.17
CA ALA A 557 -28.40 -9.60 -11.88
C ALA A 557 -29.57 -8.66 -11.60
N ASP A 558 -29.33 -7.38 -11.34
CA ASP A 558 -30.28 -6.39 -10.80
C ASP A 558 -30.98 -6.90 -9.54
N GLN A 559 -30.21 -7.35 -8.56
CA GLN A 559 -30.72 -7.97 -7.33
C GLN A 559 -29.96 -7.50 -6.10
N TRP A 560 -30.71 -7.47 -4.96
CA TRP A 560 -30.16 -7.20 -3.64
C TRP A 560 -30.05 -8.49 -2.82
N GLN A 561 -28.98 -8.58 -2.06
CA GLN A 561 -28.74 -9.64 -1.09
C GLN A 561 -28.40 -9.03 0.26
N THR A 562 -29.07 -9.47 1.32
CA THR A 562 -28.71 -9.09 2.69
C THR A 562 -27.42 -9.80 3.08
N THR A 563 -26.49 -9.08 3.71
CA THR A 563 -25.22 -9.65 4.24
C THR A 563 -25.43 -10.20 5.65
N GLY A 564 -24.37 -10.80 6.22
CA GLY A 564 -24.26 -11.03 7.65
C GLY A 564 -24.54 -9.74 8.45
N ALA A 565 -24.97 -9.86 9.69
CA ALA A 565 -25.35 -8.71 10.52
C ALA A 565 -24.11 -7.96 11.06
N MET A 566 -24.10 -6.61 10.97
CA MET A 566 -23.18 -5.76 11.73
C MET A 566 -23.47 -5.87 13.24
N HIS A 567 -22.43 -5.67 14.05
CA HIS A 567 -22.59 -5.63 15.51
C HIS A 567 -23.22 -4.33 16.00
N ASN A 568 -22.97 -3.21 15.31
CA ASN A 568 -23.49 -1.90 15.66
C ASN A 568 -24.20 -1.24 14.49
N LEU A 569 -25.39 -0.70 14.78
CA LEU A 569 -26.09 0.18 13.83
C LEU A 569 -25.34 1.49 13.69
N ARG A 570 -25.35 2.07 12.47
CA ARG A 570 -24.64 3.32 12.25
C ARG A 570 -25.13 4.15 11.09
N ALA A 571 -25.14 5.47 11.29
CA ALA A 571 -25.28 6.49 10.26
C ALA A 571 -24.12 7.48 10.36
N HIS A 572 -23.88 8.28 9.34
CA HIS A 572 -22.79 9.27 9.29
C HIS A 572 -21.39 8.68 9.54
N HIS A 573 -21.23 7.39 9.26
CA HIS A 573 -19.97 6.65 9.34
C HIS A 573 -19.22 6.75 8.02
N THR A 574 -18.02 6.20 8.00
CA THR A 574 -17.25 6.01 6.75
C THR A 574 -17.09 4.53 6.44
N ALA A 575 -17.08 4.20 5.15
CA ALA A 575 -16.73 2.87 4.65
C ALA A 575 -15.56 3.00 3.66
N THR A 576 -14.49 2.24 3.87
CA THR A 576 -13.26 2.31 3.08
C THR A 576 -12.85 0.92 2.64
N LEU A 577 -12.77 0.72 1.32
CA LEU A 577 -12.25 -0.53 0.75
C LEU A 577 -10.75 -0.63 1.04
N LEU A 578 -10.36 -1.72 1.71
CA LEU A 578 -8.96 -2.02 2.04
C LEU A 578 -8.25 -2.72 0.88
N PRO A 579 -6.90 -2.72 0.88
CA PRO A 579 -6.11 -3.36 -0.18
C PRO A 579 -6.37 -4.85 -0.38
N ASP A 580 -6.83 -5.54 0.66
CA ASP A 580 -7.14 -6.97 0.65
C ASP A 580 -8.59 -7.28 0.21
N GLY A 581 -9.35 -6.28 -0.20
CA GLY A 581 -10.72 -6.40 -0.69
C GLY A 581 -11.80 -6.37 0.41
N ARG A 582 -11.42 -6.30 1.68
CA ARG A 582 -12.34 -6.09 2.80
C ARG A 582 -12.76 -4.62 2.90
N VAL A 583 -13.86 -4.34 3.59
CA VAL A 583 -14.36 -2.97 3.79
C VAL A 583 -14.30 -2.60 5.27
N LEU A 584 -13.52 -1.56 5.60
CA LEU A 584 -13.44 -0.96 6.93
C LEU A 584 -14.59 0.01 7.13
N VAL A 585 -15.41 -0.19 8.17
CA VAL A 585 -16.54 0.68 8.53
C VAL A 585 -16.28 1.27 9.90
N ALA A 586 -16.16 2.60 10.00
CA ALA A 586 -15.66 3.27 11.19
C ALA A 586 -16.59 4.37 11.71
N GLY A 587 -16.80 4.41 13.03
CA GLY A 587 -17.52 5.47 13.73
C GLY A 587 -18.98 5.62 13.31
N GLY A 588 -19.44 6.87 13.27
CA GLY A 588 -20.84 7.23 13.06
C GLY A 588 -21.60 7.39 14.35
N LEU A 589 -22.92 7.44 14.26
CA LEU A 589 -23.82 7.43 15.40
C LEU A 589 -24.76 6.24 15.33
N ASP A 590 -25.25 5.77 16.47
CA ASP A 590 -26.35 4.81 16.54
C ASP A 590 -27.68 5.57 16.34
N PRO A 591 -28.38 5.33 15.22
CA PRO A 591 -29.59 6.08 14.90
C PRO A 591 -30.80 5.65 15.75
N LEU A 592 -30.71 4.53 16.46
CA LEU A 592 -31.81 3.99 17.30
C LEU A 592 -31.60 4.31 18.79
N ASP A 593 -30.42 4.75 19.18
CA ASP A 593 -30.20 5.18 20.56
C ASP A 593 -30.79 6.58 20.76
N GLU A 594 -31.80 6.70 21.65
CA GLU A 594 -32.41 7.98 22.02
C GLU A 594 -31.40 9.02 22.50
N SER A 595 -30.23 8.59 22.97
CA SER A 595 -29.11 9.44 23.38
C SER A 595 -28.23 9.86 22.21
N PHE A 596 -28.46 9.39 21.00
CA PHE A 596 -27.61 9.62 19.81
C PHE A 596 -26.15 9.33 20.11
N THR A 597 -25.87 8.09 20.53
CA THR A 597 -24.49 7.70 20.89
C THR A 597 -23.59 7.74 19.67
N ILE A 598 -22.54 8.58 19.75
CA ILE A 598 -21.48 8.63 18.74
C ILE A 598 -20.51 7.46 19.00
N LEU A 599 -20.23 6.69 17.97
CA LEU A 599 -19.56 5.40 18.07
C LEU A 599 -18.03 5.52 18.01
N THR A 600 -17.38 4.72 18.86
CA THR A 600 -15.95 4.38 18.71
C THR A 600 -15.74 3.07 17.96
N THR A 601 -16.80 2.29 17.76
CA THR A 601 -16.69 0.96 17.19
C THR A 601 -16.31 0.99 15.71
N VAL A 602 -15.50 0.01 15.33
CA VAL A 602 -15.02 -0.20 13.97
C VAL A 602 -15.20 -1.66 13.62
N GLU A 603 -15.71 -1.90 12.42
CA GLU A 603 -15.96 -3.23 11.92
C GLU A 603 -15.37 -3.39 10.52
N VAL A 604 -14.99 -4.61 10.17
CA VAL A 604 -14.51 -4.96 8.84
C VAL A 604 -15.45 -6.01 8.25
N PHE A 605 -15.94 -5.73 7.04
CA PHE A 605 -16.70 -6.69 6.25
C PHE A 605 -15.77 -7.46 5.31
N ASP A 606 -15.88 -8.77 5.30
CA ASP A 606 -15.21 -9.66 4.34
C ASP A 606 -16.20 -10.18 3.30
N PRO A 607 -16.16 -9.66 2.05
CA PRO A 607 -17.10 -10.08 1.01
C PRO A 607 -16.89 -11.51 0.52
N ALA A 608 -15.74 -12.14 0.80
CA ALA A 608 -15.48 -13.53 0.41
C ALA A 608 -16.17 -14.54 1.34
N THR A 609 -16.37 -14.17 2.61
CA THR A 609 -16.99 -15.03 3.62
C THR A 609 -18.36 -14.53 4.07
N ASP A 610 -18.79 -13.35 3.61
CA ASP A 610 -20.00 -12.65 4.03
C ASP A 610 -20.09 -12.45 5.55
N THR A 611 -18.97 -12.05 6.18
CA THR A 611 -18.89 -11.91 7.64
C THR A 611 -18.41 -10.53 8.07
N TRP A 612 -18.88 -10.09 9.24
CA TRP A 612 -18.46 -8.90 9.94
C TRP A 612 -17.56 -9.25 11.12
N GLN A 613 -16.48 -8.50 11.27
CA GLN A 613 -15.54 -8.66 12.37
C GLN A 613 -15.29 -7.31 13.05
N ALA A 614 -15.47 -7.24 14.37
CA ALA A 614 -15.04 -6.09 15.14
C ALA A 614 -13.50 -6.01 15.18
N VAL A 615 -12.97 -4.81 14.96
CA VAL A 615 -11.53 -4.52 14.98
C VAL A 615 -11.23 -3.43 16.02
N ALA A 616 -9.97 -2.98 16.10
CA ALA A 616 -9.57 -1.96 17.08
C ALA A 616 -10.49 -0.73 17.01
N ALA A 617 -11.05 -0.35 18.14
CA ALA A 617 -11.94 0.80 18.27
C ALA A 617 -11.20 2.13 18.09
N LEU A 618 -11.90 3.16 17.60
CA LEU A 618 -11.40 4.52 17.52
C LEU A 618 -11.02 5.04 18.91
N PRO A 619 -9.90 5.74 19.06
CA PRO A 619 -9.54 6.42 20.30
C PRO A 619 -10.55 7.50 20.72
N THR A 620 -11.17 8.15 19.71
CA THR A 620 -12.15 9.22 19.92
C THR A 620 -13.42 8.90 19.13
N PRO A 621 -14.62 8.90 19.76
CA PRO A 621 -15.88 8.73 19.04
C PRO A 621 -16.05 9.84 18.02
N ARG A 622 -16.56 9.52 16.82
CA ARG A 622 -16.76 10.53 15.78
C ARG A 622 -17.82 10.18 14.74
N GLN A 623 -18.51 11.19 14.27
CA GLN A 623 -19.39 11.18 13.10
C GLN A 623 -19.00 12.32 12.15
N TYR A 624 -19.49 12.31 10.90
CA TYR A 624 -19.19 13.33 9.87
C TYR A 624 -17.68 13.54 9.59
N HIS A 625 -16.87 12.55 9.92
CA HIS A 625 -15.46 12.54 9.61
C HIS A 625 -15.24 12.06 8.17
N THR A 626 -14.05 12.29 7.64
CA THR A 626 -13.63 11.69 6.38
C THR A 626 -12.64 10.56 6.64
N ALA A 627 -12.66 9.53 5.78
CA ALA A 627 -11.68 8.44 5.76
C ALA A 627 -11.07 8.32 4.37
N THR A 628 -9.76 8.25 4.30
CA THR A 628 -9.02 8.18 3.03
C THR A 628 -8.01 7.05 3.10
N LEU A 629 -8.12 6.08 2.19
CA LEU A 629 -7.09 5.06 2.01
C LEU A 629 -5.85 5.71 1.38
N LEU A 630 -4.75 5.68 2.09
CA LEU A 630 -3.47 6.18 1.62
C LEU A 630 -2.76 5.16 0.71
N PRO A 631 -1.81 5.57 -0.14
CA PRO A 631 -1.15 4.68 -1.08
C PRO A 631 -0.45 3.48 -0.44
N HIS A 632 0.00 3.64 0.80
CA HIS A 632 0.69 2.58 1.57
C HIS A 632 -0.25 1.65 2.34
N GLY A 633 -1.59 1.80 2.17
CA GLY A 633 -2.57 0.85 2.71
C GLY A 633 -3.14 1.22 4.08
N GLU A 634 -2.65 2.26 4.76
CA GLU A 634 -3.27 2.80 5.98
C GLU A 634 -4.47 3.69 5.63
N VAL A 635 -5.44 3.76 6.55
CA VAL A 635 -6.62 4.62 6.40
C VAL A 635 -6.50 5.83 7.31
N LEU A 636 -6.49 7.01 6.72
CA LEU A 636 -6.44 8.29 7.42
C LEU A 636 -7.85 8.80 7.70
N LEU A 637 -8.18 8.94 8.99
CA LEU A 637 -9.41 9.59 9.44
C LEU A 637 -9.12 11.01 9.91
N ILE A 638 -9.98 11.96 9.51
CA ILE A 638 -9.81 13.38 9.86
C ILE A 638 -11.12 13.98 10.36
N GLY A 639 -11.01 14.76 11.42
CA GLY A 639 -12.10 15.58 11.93
C GLY A 639 -13.32 14.78 12.35
N GLY A 640 -14.50 15.28 11.99
CA GLY A 640 -15.76 14.81 12.53
C GLY A 640 -16.13 15.59 13.79
N GLU A 641 -17.15 15.14 14.48
CA GLU A 641 -17.53 15.68 15.78
C GLU A 641 -17.81 14.57 16.79
N ASP A 642 -17.65 14.92 18.05
CA ASP A 642 -18.15 14.20 19.20
C ASP A 642 -19.13 15.08 19.98
N ARG A 643 -19.51 14.67 21.18
CA ARG A 643 -20.41 15.47 22.04
C ARG A 643 -19.82 16.80 22.48
N SER A 644 -18.53 17.03 22.36
CA SER A 644 -17.84 18.30 22.70
C SER A 644 -17.75 19.26 21.51
N GLY A 645 -18.10 18.82 20.31
CA GLY A 645 -18.08 19.60 19.07
C GLY A 645 -17.12 19.06 18.01
N SER A 646 -16.75 19.90 17.04
CA SER A 646 -15.89 19.50 15.93
C SER A 646 -14.47 19.17 16.38
N LEU A 647 -13.97 18.02 15.90
CA LEU A 647 -12.68 17.45 16.30
C LEU A 647 -11.52 18.03 15.49
N THR A 648 -10.44 18.34 16.21
CA THR A 648 -9.15 18.73 15.62
C THR A 648 -8.25 17.52 15.33
N SER A 649 -8.60 16.36 15.88
CA SER A 649 -7.80 15.14 15.80
C SER A 649 -7.88 14.48 14.42
N ALA A 650 -6.80 13.81 14.09
CA ALA A 650 -6.71 12.87 12.97
C ALA A 650 -6.04 11.59 13.44
N GLU A 651 -6.38 10.48 12.83
CA GLU A 651 -5.93 9.16 13.25
C GLU A 651 -5.65 8.30 12.03
N LEU A 652 -4.56 7.53 12.08
CA LEU A 652 -4.20 6.54 11.09
C LEU A 652 -4.58 5.14 11.59
N TYR A 653 -5.38 4.44 10.81
CA TYR A 653 -5.63 3.02 11.02
C TYR A 653 -4.60 2.20 10.23
N ASP A 654 -3.88 1.38 10.94
CA ASP A 654 -3.00 0.36 10.40
C ASP A 654 -3.78 -0.97 10.31
N PRO A 655 -4.25 -1.40 9.12
CA PRO A 655 -5.01 -2.64 8.99
C PRO A 655 -4.16 -3.89 9.24
N VAL A 656 -2.84 -3.76 9.15
CA VAL A 656 -1.88 -4.83 9.44
C VAL A 656 -1.78 -5.07 10.94
N GLY A 657 -1.53 -4.01 11.69
CA GLY A 657 -1.39 -4.05 13.14
C GLY A 657 -2.72 -4.03 13.88
N ASN A 658 -3.85 -3.89 13.18
CA ASN A 658 -5.18 -3.69 13.75
C ASN A 658 -5.16 -2.66 14.87
N ARG A 659 -4.67 -1.45 14.58
CA ARG A 659 -4.48 -0.41 15.59
C ARG A 659 -4.61 0.99 15.01
N TRP A 660 -4.94 1.93 15.88
CA TRP A 660 -4.99 3.35 15.57
C TRP A 660 -3.75 4.06 16.10
N ARG A 661 -3.26 5.01 15.32
CA ARG A 661 -2.15 5.89 15.69
C ARG A 661 -2.63 7.35 15.60
N PRO A 662 -2.59 8.11 16.69
CA PRO A 662 -2.98 9.52 16.65
C PRO A 662 -1.94 10.32 15.86
N LEU A 663 -2.43 11.27 15.07
CA LEU A 663 -1.61 12.28 14.42
C LEU A 663 -1.65 13.58 15.23
N PRO A 664 -0.64 14.45 15.08
CA PRO A 664 -0.70 15.79 15.68
C PRO A 664 -2.01 16.48 15.30
N GLY A 665 -2.71 17.01 16.31
CA GLY A 665 -3.95 17.73 16.09
C GLY A 665 -3.74 19.00 15.28
N ARG A 666 -4.83 19.50 14.70
CA ARG A 666 -4.85 20.74 13.92
C ARG A 666 -5.44 21.90 14.74
N ALA A 667 -5.24 23.11 14.23
CA ALA A 667 -5.73 24.32 14.91
C ALA A 667 -7.27 24.42 14.92
N ALA A 668 -7.95 23.93 13.88
CA ALA A 668 -9.40 23.96 13.76
C ALA A 668 -10.00 22.57 13.58
N GLY A 669 -10.99 22.24 14.41
CA GLY A 669 -11.86 21.09 14.22
C GLY A 669 -12.79 21.32 13.03
N ARG A 670 -13.28 20.23 12.39
CA ARG A 670 -14.15 20.34 11.22
C ARG A 670 -15.05 19.16 10.97
N ILE A 671 -16.25 19.47 10.48
CA ILE A 671 -17.21 18.52 9.92
C ILE A 671 -17.62 18.98 8.52
N PHE A 672 -18.22 18.12 7.73
CA PHE A 672 -18.71 18.42 6.38
C PHE A 672 -17.63 18.99 5.43
N HIS A 673 -16.39 18.65 5.68
CA HIS A 673 -15.25 18.93 4.82
C HIS A 673 -15.08 17.80 3.82
N THR A 674 -14.27 18.03 2.81
CA THR A 674 -13.86 16.98 1.86
C THR A 674 -12.41 16.57 2.10
N ALA A 675 -12.09 15.31 1.80
CA ALA A 675 -10.74 14.77 1.80
C ALA A 675 -10.50 14.04 0.47
N THR A 676 -9.50 14.49 -0.28
CA THR A 676 -9.20 13.97 -1.62
C THR A 676 -7.76 13.51 -1.68
N LEU A 677 -7.53 12.25 -2.05
CA LEU A 677 -6.19 11.74 -2.31
C LEU A 677 -5.68 12.33 -3.64
N LEU A 678 -4.58 13.08 -3.57
CA LEU A 678 -3.92 13.66 -4.73
C LEU A 678 -3.07 12.62 -5.48
N LEU A 679 -2.71 12.93 -6.72
CA LEU A 679 -1.85 12.07 -7.54
C LEU A 679 -0.46 11.85 -6.92
N ASP A 680 0.03 12.80 -6.15
CA ASP A 680 1.33 12.71 -5.46
C ASP A 680 1.28 11.93 -4.14
N GLY A 681 0.16 11.27 -3.84
CA GLY A 681 -0.04 10.46 -2.65
C GLY A 681 -0.34 11.26 -1.38
N ARG A 682 -0.38 12.59 -1.47
CA ARG A 682 -0.87 13.45 -0.37
C ARG A 682 -2.39 13.42 -0.31
N MET A 683 -2.95 13.53 0.87
CA MET A 683 -4.38 13.73 1.06
C MET A 683 -4.65 15.22 1.28
N LEU A 684 -5.50 15.83 0.46
CA LEU A 684 -5.96 17.22 0.56
C LEU A 684 -7.29 17.28 1.29
N ALA A 685 -7.35 18.00 2.41
CA ALA A 685 -8.59 18.31 3.12
C ALA A 685 -8.96 19.79 2.90
N VAL A 686 -10.25 20.06 2.64
CA VAL A 686 -10.72 21.37 2.19
C VAL A 686 -12.00 21.78 2.90
N GLY A 687 -12.05 23.00 3.39
CA GLY A 687 -13.22 23.63 3.96
C GLY A 687 -13.86 22.92 5.14
N GLY A 688 -15.18 22.95 5.22
CA GLY A 688 -16.00 22.35 6.26
C GLY A 688 -16.61 23.39 7.21
N LEU A 689 -17.17 22.89 8.32
CA LEU A 689 -17.70 23.70 9.42
C LEU A 689 -16.84 23.48 10.66
N GLY A 690 -16.26 24.57 11.16
CA GLY A 690 -15.58 24.60 12.46
C GLY A 690 -16.56 24.75 13.61
N GLN A 691 -16.06 25.09 14.80
CA GLN A 691 -16.92 25.26 15.98
C GLN A 691 -17.93 26.42 15.82
N ALA A 692 -17.60 27.47 15.08
CA ALA A 692 -18.42 28.66 14.97
C ALA A 692 -18.62 29.15 13.53
N GLU A 693 -17.81 28.73 12.58
CA GLU A 693 -17.80 29.30 11.23
C GLU A 693 -17.53 28.27 10.12
N THR A 694 -18.00 28.59 8.93
CA THR A 694 -17.64 27.84 7.72
C THR A 694 -16.20 28.18 7.35
N LEU A 695 -15.42 27.17 6.98
CA LEU A 695 -13.98 27.28 6.73
C LEU A 695 -13.66 27.45 5.24
N ASN A 696 -12.60 28.20 4.96
CA ASN A 696 -12.01 28.30 3.63
C ASN A 696 -10.57 27.74 3.55
N ASP A 697 -10.03 27.27 4.68
CA ASP A 697 -8.68 26.73 4.72
C ASP A 697 -8.57 25.38 4.00
N ALA A 698 -7.38 25.12 3.51
CA ALA A 698 -7.00 23.82 2.95
C ALA A 698 -5.67 23.36 3.54
N PHE A 699 -5.52 22.05 3.67
CA PHE A 699 -4.26 21.46 4.11
C PHE A 699 -4.08 20.08 3.50
N ALA A 700 -2.84 19.69 3.38
CA ALA A 700 -2.51 18.35 2.94
C ALA A 700 -1.81 17.55 4.04
N TYR A 701 -2.19 16.29 4.18
CA TYR A 701 -1.38 15.31 4.89
C TYR A 701 -0.41 14.68 3.89
N ALA A 702 0.88 14.82 4.17
CA ALA A 702 1.91 14.13 3.42
C ALA A 702 2.35 12.91 4.24
N PRO A 703 2.20 11.67 3.73
CA PRO A 703 2.86 10.52 4.33
C PRO A 703 4.36 10.79 4.45
N ALA A 704 5.05 10.08 5.34
CA ALA A 704 6.49 10.27 5.52
C ALA A 704 7.22 10.26 4.16
N ALA A 705 8.10 11.23 3.94
CA ALA A 705 8.72 11.44 2.64
C ALA A 705 9.48 10.21 2.15
N VAL A 706 9.24 9.84 0.91
CA VAL A 706 9.95 8.78 0.20
C VAL A 706 11.02 9.45 -0.65
N VAL A 707 12.29 9.16 -0.37
CA VAL A 707 13.41 9.89 -0.96
C VAL A 707 13.70 9.46 -2.41
N GLN A 708 13.24 8.32 -2.84
CA GLN A 708 13.44 7.87 -4.23
C GLN A 708 12.34 6.98 -4.72
N ALA A 709 11.67 7.54 -5.59
CA ALA A 709 10.55 6.93 -6.23
C ALA A 709 10.87 6.73 -7.71
N PRO A 710 10.44 5.62 -8.34
CA PRO A 710 10.54 5.45 -9.77
C PRO A 710 9.81 6.57 -10.50
N THR A 711 10.20 7.09 -11.67
CA THR A 711 9.47 8.12 -12.44
C THR A 711 8.69 7.45 -13.56
N LEU A 712 7.40 7.68 -13.63
CA LEU A 712 6.59 7.21 -14.73
C LEU A 712 6.26 8.38 -15.67
N ILE A 713 6.26 8.10 -16.96
CA ILE A 713 5.98 9.07 -18.01
C ILE A 713 4.64 8.73 -18.67
N GLY A 714 4.20 7.48 -18.54
CA GLY A 714 2.90 7.04 -19.03
C GLY A 714 2.70 5.54 -18.87
N ALA A 715 1.47 5.10 -18.92
CA ALA A 715 1.10 3.70 -18.94
C ALA A 715 -0.16 3.52 -19.81
N GLY A 716 -0.32 2.38 -20.45
CA GLY A 716 -1.44 2.10 -21.34
C GLY A 716 -1.68 0.59 -21.51
N LEU A 717 -2.68 0.23 -22.26
CA LEU A 717 -2.84 -1.13 -22.75
C LEU A 717 -2.16 -1.27 -24.12
N ASP A 718 -1.46 -2.39 -24.33
CA ASP A 718 -0.99 -2.76 -25.64
C ASP A 718 -2.09 -3.49 -26.46
N ALA A 719 -1.76 -3.89 -27.69
CA ALA A 719 -2.70 -4.58 -28.56
C ALA A 719 -3.16 -5.97 -28.04
N GLN A 720 -2.59 -6.46 -26.94
CA GLN A 720 -2.92 -7.70 -26.28
C GLN A 720 -3.61 -7.47 -24.95
N ASP A 721 -4.15 -6.26 -24.68
CA ASP A 721 -4.76 -5.83 -23.43
C ASP A 721 -3.82 -5.94 -22.19
N GLN A 722 -2.51 -5.80 -22.41
CA GLN A 722 -1.53 -5.81 -21.33
C GLN A 722 -1.24 -4.38 -20.88
N VAL A 723 -1.15 -4.15 -19.58
CA VAL A 723 -0.76 -2.86 -19.02
C VAL A 723 0.72 -2.62 -19.26
N VAL A 724 1.05 -1.63 -20.07
CA VAL A 724 2.41 -1.17 -20.30
C VAL A 724 2.65 0.11 -19.54
N VAL A 725 3.64 0.11 -18.67
CA VAL A 725 4.02 1.24 -17.84
C VAL A 725 5.39 1.75 -18.26
N ARG A 726 5.53 3.06 -18.52
CA ARG A 726 6.78 3.68 -18.97
C ARG A 726 7.22 4.78 -18.02
N GLY A 727 8.51 4.86 -17.72
CA GLY A 727 9.08 5.84 -16.80
C GLY A 727 10.56 5.59 -16.54
N GLY A 728 11.03 5.97 -15.38
CA GLY A 728 12.41 5.72 -14.93
C GLY A 728 12.46 5.19 -13.49
N GLY A 729 13.52 4.50 -13.11
CA GLY A 729 13.69 3.98 -11.76
C GLY A 729 12.85 2.73 -11.44
N PHE A 730 12.37 1.99 -12.45
CA PHE A 730 11.59 0.75 -12.24
C PHE A 730 12.40 -0.44 -11.79
N ARG A 731 13.71 -0.36 -11.89
CA ARG A 731 14.56 -1.39 -11.28
C ARG A 731 14.64 -1.14 -9.79
N PRO A 732 14.43 -2.18 -8.97
CA PRO A 732 14.58 -2.01 -7.53
C PRO A 732 15.98 -1.55 -7.19
N ALA A 733 16.09 -0.50 -6.41
CA ALA A 733 17.35 -0.02 -5.88
C ALA A 733 17.99 -1.01 -4.89
N ALA A 734 17.25 -2.01 -4.43
CA ALA A 734 17.76 -3.08 -3.58
C ALA A 734 17.21 -4.41 -4.01
N SER A 735 18.07 -5.27 -4.42
CA SER A 735 17.81 -6.69 -4.58
C SER A 735 18.98 -7.43 -4.01
N ALA A 736 18.81 -7.95 -2.82
CA ALA A 736 19.76 -8.91 -2.32
C ALA A 736 19.01 -10.19 -2.02
N ALA A 737 19.19 -11.18 -2.85
CA ALA A 737 19.05 -12.55 -2.42
C ALA A 737 20.43 -12.94 -1.90
N GLY A 738 20.72 -12.57 -0.68
CA GLY A 738 21.77 -13.23 0.12
C GLY A 738 21.29 -14.61 0.50
N ASP A 739 22.19 -15.39 1.14
CA ASP A 739 21.88 -16.71 1.71
C ASP A 739 20.40 -16.84 2.10
N ALA A 740 19.77 -17.93 1.71
CA ALA A 740 18.32 -18.23 1.72
C ALA A 740 17.52 -17.82 2.95
N THR A 741 18.15 -17.30 3.96
CA THR A 741 17.56 -16.99 5.25
C THR A 741 17.36 -15.50 5.53
N GLN A 742 17.85 -14.59 4.68
CA GLN A 742 18.05 -13.23 5.12
C GLN A 742 17.26 -12.15 4.38
N GLN A 743 16.70 -12.41 3.21
CA GLN A 743 15.95 -11.40 2.48
C GLN A 743 14.83 -11.96 1.60
N SER A 744 13.74 -11.20 1.53
CA SER A 744 12.70 -11.38 0.54
C SER A 744 13.23 -10.94 -0.83
N ALA A 745 13.32 -11.85 -1.78
CA ALA A 745 13.70 -11.55 -3.17
C ALA A 745 12.51 -10.93 -3.91
N THR A 746 12.18 -9.67 -3.67
CA THR A 746 11.23 -8.91 -4.49
C THR A 746 11.99 -7.95 -5.38
N ASN A 747 12.54 -8.47 -6.48
CA ASN A 747 13.24 -7.68 -7.48
C ASN A 747 12.31 -7.12 -8.57
N ALA A 748 11.04 -7.50 -8.55
CA ALA A 748 10.07 -7.03 -9.52
C ALA A 748 9.30 -5.82 -8.98
N PRO A 749 9.19 -4.72 -9.74
CA PRO A 749 8.33 -3.63 -9.37
C PRO A 749 6.86 -4.08 -9.40
N LEU A 750 6.10 -3.71 -8.38
CA LEU A 750 4.68 -3.98 -8.30
C LEU A 750 3.90 -2.83 -8.92
N VAL A 751 3.03 -3.12 -9.86
CA VAL A 751 2.05 -2.17 -10.37
C VAL A 751 0.76 -2.33 -9.58
N GLN A 752 0.32 -1.27 -8.94
CA GLN A 752 -0.96 -1.19 -8.27
C GLN A 752 -1.92 -0.35 -9.12
N LEU A 753 -3.09 -0.86 -9.40
CA LEU A 753 -4.17 -0.11 -10.02
C LEU A 753 -5.24 0.17 -8.98
N ARG A 754 -5.68 1.42 -8.89
CA ARG A 754 -6.69 1.87 -7.94
C ARG A 754 -7.84 2.52 -8.67
N HIS A 755 -9.03 1.99 -8.50
CA HIS A 755 -10.25 2.63 -8.97
C HIS A 755 -10.62 3.80 -8.06
N LEU A 756 -10.87 4.99 -8.61
CA LEU A 756 -11.05 6.21 -7.81
C LEU A 756 -12.32 6.20 -6.98
N ASP A 757 -13.42 5.76 -7.55
CA ASP A 757 -14.72 5.85 -6.89
C ASP A 757 -14.92 4.77 -5.84
N SER A 758 -14.37 3.58 -6.07
CA SER A 758 -14.46 2.47 -5.13
C SER A 758 -13.26 2.34 -4.20
N GLY A 759 -12.16 3.05 -4.49
CA GLY A 759 -10.88 2.85 -3.82
C GLY A 759 -10.27 1.47 -4.07
N ARG A 760 -10.89 0.65 -4.95
CA ARG A 760 -10.48 -0.71 -5.26
C ARG A 760 -9.04 -0.76 -5.74
N LEU A 761 -8.28 -1.69 -5.17
CA LEU A 761 -6.90 -1.96 -5.54
C LEU A 761 -6.80 -3.33 -6.19
N PHE A 762 -6.02 -3.41 -7.26
CA PHE A 762 -5.63 -4.69 -7.84
C PHE A 762 -4.21 -4.58 -8.39
N TYR A 763 -3.54 -5.73 -8.45
CA TYR A 763 -2.17 -5.85 -8.90
C TYR A 763 -2.16 -6.74 -10.14
N PRO A 764 -2.05 -6.16 -11.35
CA PRO A 764 -1.94 -6.97 -12.55
C PRO A 764 -0.65 -7.78 -12.51
N GLY A 765 -0.71 -9.05 -12.92
CA GLY A 765 0.47 -9.87 -13.14
C GLY A 765 1.34 -9.28 -14.23
N GLN A 766 2.64 -9.49 -14.14
CA GLN A 766 3.54 -9.09 -15.24
C GLN A 766 3.46 -10.08 -16.39
N ALA A 767 3.45 -9.59 -17.63
CA ALA A 767 3.36 -10.45 -18.81
C ALA A 767 4.55 -11.40 -18.91
N ALA A 768 4.29 -12.65 -19.22
CA ALA A 768 5.34 -13.60 -19.56
C ALA A 768 6.10 -13.09 -20.81
N GLY A 769 7.37 -12.73 -20.63
CA GLY A 769 8.20 -12.11 -21.69
C GLY A 769 8.26 -10.58 -21.63
N ALA A 770 7.66 -9.96 -20.67
CA ALA A 770 7.81 -8.53 -20.46
C ALA A 770 9.27 -8.19 -20.14
N LEU A 771 9.83 -7.31 -20.95
CA LEU A 771 11.11 -6.68 -20.66
C LEU A 771 10.90 -5.67 -19.53
N PHE A 772 11.35 -6.03 -18.37
CA PHE A 772 11.48 -5.14 -17.25
C PHE A 772 12.79 -4.37 -17.43
N SER A 773 12.68 -3.16 -17.86
CA SER A 773 13.81 -2.24 -17.99
C SER A 773 13.70 -1.12 -16.97
N GLU A 774 14.75 -0.32 -16.84
CA GLU A 774 14.70 0.88 -16.02
C GLU A 774 13.59 1.86 -16.46
N THR A 775 13.15 1.76 -17.71
CA THR A 775 12.24 2.73 -18.32
C THR A 775 10.88 2.15 -18.73
N ALA A 776 10.65 0.84 -18.64
CA ALA A 776 9.37 0.25 -19.01
C ALA A 776 9.07 -1.06 -18.25
N ILE A 777 7.81 -1.24 -17.91
CA ILE A 777 7.24 -2.46 -17.35
C ILE A 777 6.01 -2.80 -18.16
N THR A 778 5.88 -4.06 -18.57
CA THR A 778 4.64 -4.59 -19.14
C THR A 778 4.05 -5.58 -18.15
N THR A 779 2.77 -5.45 -17.85
CA THR A 779 2.07 -6.32 -16.92
C THR A 779 0.87 -6.95 -17.60
N THR A 780 0.54 -8.19 -17.29
CA THR A 780 -0.70 -8.83 -17.73
C THR A 780 -1.81 -8.54 -16.72
N LEU A 781 -2.97 -8.14 -17.20
CA LEU A 781 -4.16 -8.07 -16.37
C LEU A 781 -4.60 -9.49 -16.00
N ILE A 782 -4.63 -9.77 -14.70
CA ILE A 782 -5.04 -11.08 -14.18
C ILE A 782 -6.56 -11.27 -14.25
N SER A 783 -7.31 -10.22 -14.56
CA SER A 783 -8.77 -10.27 -14.62
C SER A 783 -9.33 -9.43 -15.76
N THR A 784 -10.54 -9.78 -16.16
CA THR A 784 -11.27 -9.29 -17.33
C THR A 784 -11.26 -7.76 -17.52
N PRO A 785 -11.41 -7.27 -18.77
CA PRO A 785 -11.51 -5.86 -19.14
C PRO A 785 -12.52 -5.05 -18.30
N ALA A 786 -13.55 -5.69 -17.76
CA ALA A 786 -14.53 -5.07 -16.87
C ALA A 786 -13.95 -4.41 -15.60
N LEU A 787 -12.70 -4.73 -15.23
CA LEU A 787 -12.04 -4.13 -14.07
C LEU A 787 -11.38 -2.77 -14.36
N LEU A 788 -11.28 -2.39 -15.61
CA LEU A 788 -10.67 -1.13 -16.06
C LEU A 788 -11.70 -0.10 -16.51
N THR A 789 -12.97 -0.38 -16.35
CA THR A 789 -14.02 0.61 -16.62
C THR A 789 -14.03 1.65 -15.50
N GLY A 790 -14.03 2.93 -15.85
CA GLY A 790 -13.98 4.06 -14.94
C GLY A 790 -12.56 4.62 -14.68
N PRO A 791 -12.48 5.73 -13.94
CA PRO A 791 -11.21 6.39 -13.66
C PRO A 791 -10.34 5.54 -12.72
N VAL A 792 -9.24 5.04 -13.24
CA VAL A 792 -8.28 4.20 -12.51
C VAL A 792 -6.96 4.93 -12.36
N LEU A 793 -6.39 4.90 -11.17
CA LEU A 793 -5.04 5.36 -10.88
C LEU A 793 -4.07 4.18 -10.88
N ALA A 794 -2.96 4.32 -11.58
CA ALA A 794 -1.85 3.38 -11.50
C ALA A 794 -0.76 3.91 -10.56
N THR A 795 -0.24 3.05 -9.73
CA THR A 795 0.90 3.31 -8.84
C THR A 795 1.91 2.18 -8.99
N VAL A 796 3.18 2.50 -9.09
CA VAL A 796 4.25 1.48 -9.12
C VAL A 796 5.00 1.51 -7.80
N PHE A 797 5.20 0.34 -7.24
CA PHE A 797 6.00 0.15 -6.05
C PHE A 797 7.32 -0.51 -6.42
N VAL A 798 8.41 0.07 -5.98
CA VAL A 798 9.75 -0.52 -6.08
C VAL A 798 10.33 -0.55 -4.68
N ASN A 799 10.63 -1.73 -4.16
CA ASN A 799 11.07 -1.92 -2.77
C ASN A 799 10.16 -1.27 -1.73
N GLY A 800 8.84 -1.35 -1.95
CA GLY A 800 7.87 -0.70 -1.07
C GLY A 800 7.70 0.81 -1.29
N ALA A 801 8.53 1.46 -2.10
CA ALA A 801 8.33 2.85 -2.51
C ALA A 801 7.21 2.93 -3.56
N ALA A 802 6.17 3.69 -3.23
CA ALA A 802 5.05 3.94 -4.13
C ALA A 802 5.36 5.08 -5.08
N SER A 803 4.94 4.92 -6.33
CA SER A 803 4.87 6.02 -7.29
C SER A 803 3.72 6.98 -6.95
N PRO A 804 3.79 8.27 -7.29
CA PRO A 804 2.60 9.07 -7.42
C PRO A 804 1.65 8.40 -8.43
N ALA A 805 0.34 8.50 -8.28
CA ALA A 805 -0.61 7.78 -9.09
C ALA A 805 -1.03 8.59 -10.34
N HIS A 806 -1.38 7.94 -11.44
CA HIS A 806 -1.89 8.58 -12.65
C HIS A 806 -3.18 7.94 -13.14
N PHE A 807 -3.97 8.72 -13.84
CA PHE A 807 -5.17 8.23 -14.51
C PHE A 807 -4.85 7.31 -15.69
N LEU A 808 -5.60 6.24 -15.81
CA LEU A 808 -5.76 5.50 -17.04
C LEU A 808 -6.61 6.34 -18.00
N THR A 809 -6.07 6.73 -19.15
CA THR A 809 -6.84 7.46 -20.16
C THR A 809 -6.96 6.63 -21.43
N ASP A 810 -8.16 6.53 -21.95
CA ASP A 810 -8.40 6.05 -23.31
C ASP A 810 -8.28 7.25 -24.27
N SER A 811 -7.26 7.25 -25.15
CA SER A 811 -7.02 8.36 -26.06
C SER A 811 -6.73 7.92 -27.50
N ALA A 812 -7.44 6.91 -28.02
CA ALA A 812 -7.26 6.55 -29.42
C ALA A 812 -8.58 6.60 -30.21
N PRO A 813 -8.56 7.10 -31.49
CA PRO A 813 -9.65 6.88 -32.41
C PRO A 813 -9.75 5.39 -32.77
N ALA A 814 -10.92 4.96 -33.18
CA ALA A 814 -11.46 3.60 -33.29
C ALA A 814 -10.64 2.49 -34.02
N GLU A 815 -9.36 2.67 -34.31
CA GLU A 815 -8.48 1.67 -34.92
C GLU A 815 -7.32 1.16 -34.05
N GLU A 816 -7.04 1.81 -32.89
CA GLU A 816 -6.12 1.30 -31.87
C GLU A 816 -6.64 1.64 -30.49
N LYS A 817 -7.22 0.69 -29.78
CA LYS A 817 -7.54 0.80 -28.36
C LYS A 817 -6.23 0.87 -27.56
N ARG A 818 -5.68 2.04 -27.38
CA ARG A 818 -4.56 2.30 -26.49
C ARG A 818 -5.06 3.07 -25.29
N LEU A 819 -5.16 2.41 -24.16
CA LEU A 819 -5.34 3.08 -22.89
C LEU A 819 -4.03 3.80 -22.54
N TYR A 820 -4.01 5.11 -22.47
CA TYR A 820 -2.85 5.87 -21.96
C TYR A 820 -3.03 6.18 -20.49
N LEU A 821 -2.10 5.73 -19.69
CA LEU A 821 -2.03 5.98 -18.26
C LEU A 821 -1.04 7.11 -18.01
N PRO A 822 -1.46 8.29 -17.60
CA PRO A 822 -0.51 9.18 -16.96
C PRO A 822 -0.21 8.65 -15.55
N VAL A 823 1.02 8.56 -15.19
CA VAL A 823 1.51 7.85 -14.01
C VAL A 823 2.43 8.76 -13.20
N VAL A 824 2.25 8.81 -11.92
CA VAL A 824 3.13 9.51 -10.98
C VAL A 824 3.79 8.54 -10.02
N VAL A 825 4.96 8.79 -9.64
CA VAL A 825 5.93 7.89 -9.10
C VAL A 825 6.62 8.43 -7.87
N ARG A 826 6.79 7.64 -6.83
CA ARG A 826 7.73 7.85 -5.73
C ARG A 826 8.52 6.60 -5.38
#